data_fb2a360f80e210c6a0a291c8b0b8fe58
#
_entry.id   fb2a360f80e210c6a0a291c8b0b8fe58
#
_cell.length_a   1.000
_cell.length_b   1.000
_cell.length_c   1.000
_cell.angle_alpha   90.00
_cell.angle_beta   90.00
_cell.angle_gamma   90.00
#
_symmetry.space_group_name_H-M   'P 1'
#
loop_
_entity.id
_entity.type
_entity.pdbx_description
1 polymer ?
#
loop_
_entity_poly.entity_id
_entity_poly.type
_entity_poly.pdbx_seq_one_letter_code
_entity_poly.pdbx_strand_id
1 'polypeptide(L)'
;MSLIECRNINRYFGSGENRVHVLKDISLSIEKGDFVAIIGQSGSGKSTLMNILGCLDTASSGSYRIGGLETAEMKPDELAALRRERFGFIFQRYNLLSSLTARDNVGLPAVYMGVGGKERSVRAEKLLQDLGLEGKEGNKPGELSGGQQQRVSIARALMNGGEIIFADEPTGALDTASGKNVMEIIHKLHEGGHTVIMVTHDPGIAANANRVIEIRDGEIISDTSKQTDIPAGSVESIKEKASWSFYYGQFVEAFRMSVQAIMAHKMRSLLTMLGIIIGIASVVSVVALGNGSQKKILEDISSMGTNTISIFPGRGFGDRRSGRIKTLTVDDAKIIAKQSYVASVTPQTTSGGTLTYRNTDLTASLYGVGEQYFDVLGLKLETGRLFDENDVKEDAQVVVIDQNVKNKLFADSNPLGQTVLFRKRPLTVIGVMKKDEDSFGNSEALMLWSPYTTVMHQITGESHTNSITVKIKDNANTQVAEKGLTELLKVRHGTEDFFMNNSDSIMKMVESTTGTMKLLISSIALISLVVGGIGVMNIMLVSVTERTKEIGVRMAIGARRGNILQQFLIEAVLICIIGGLAGIGLSAAISLVFNHFVTDFPMDISIMSVVGAVACSTAIGVVFGFMPANKAAKLNPIDALAQD
;
A
#
# COMPACT_ATOMS: atom_id res chain seq x y z
N MET A 1 40.15 7.10 41.08
CA MET A 1 39.27 5.95 40.72
C MET A 1 39.44 5.72 39.22
N SER A 2 39.80 4.50 38.85
CA SER A 2 39.99 4.14 37.44
C SER A 2 38.69 4.32 36.68
N LEU A 3 38.74 5.03 35.54
CA LEU A 3 37.62 5.23 34.64
C LEU A 3 37.33 3.96 33.83
N ILE A 4 38.41 3.29 33.40
CA ILE A 4 38.39 2.01 32.68
C ILE A 4 39.21 1.01 33.43
N GLU A 5 38.68 -0.20 33.63
CA GLU A 5 39.36 -1.30 34.26
C GLU A 5 39.13 -2.61 33.48
N CYS A 6 40.21 -3.19 32.98
CA CYS A 6 40.23 -4.48 32.30
C CYS A 6 41.01 -5.48 33.13
N ARG A 7 40.44 -6.69 33.33
CA ARG A 7 41.08 -7.79 34.04
C ARG A 7 40.99 -9.08 33.22
N ASN A 8 42.14 -9.60 32.83
CA ASN A 8 42.30 -10.87 32.11
C ASN A 8 41.40 -10.97 30.87
N ILE A 9 41.33 -9.90 30.09
CA ILE A 9 40.53 -9.85 28.85
C ILE A 9 41.14 -10.77 27.82
N ASN A 10 40.33 -11.71 27.34
CA ASN A 10 40.66 -12.61 26.24
C ASN A 10 39.68 -12.42 25.09
N ARG A 11 40.16 -12.45 23.84
CA ARG A 11 39.34 -12.42 22.66
C ARG A 11 39.76 -13.49 21.66
N TYR A 12 38.77 -14.32 21.27
CA TYR A 12 38.94 -15.35 20.28
C TYR A 12 38.04 -15.08 19.07
N PHE A 13 38.55 -15.31 17.86
CA PHE A 13 37.80 -15.31 16.63
C PHE A 13 37.80 -16.71 16.01
N GLY A 14 36.74 -17.02 15.23
CA GLY A 14 36.55 -18.33 14.63
C GLY A 14 35.95 -19.36 15.57
N SER A 15 35.74 -20.58 15.07
CA SER A 15 35.17 -21.72 15.84
C SER A 15 35.94 -23.00 15.51
N GLY A 16 35.97 -23.94 16.46
CA GLY A 16 36.64 -25.24 16.28
C GLY A 16 38.16 -25.10 16.10
N GLU A 17 38.73 -25.82 15.12
CA GLU A 17 40.17 -25.84 14.83
C GLU A 17 40.72 -24.51 14.29
N ASN A 18 39.85 -23.65 13.72
CA ASN A 18 40.24 -22.34 13.19
C ASN A 18 40.09 -21.21 14.23
N ARG A 19 40.10 -21.51 15.51
CA ARG A 19 40.02 -20.54 16.60
C ARG A 19 41.35 -19.78 16.75
N VAL A 20 41.34 -18.45 16.51
CA VAL A 20 42.51 -17.59 16.69
C VAL A 20 42.39 -16.81 18.00
N HIS A 21 43.39 -16.89 18.87
CA HIS A 21 43.48 -16.12 20.11
C HIS A 21 44.16 -14.80 19.84
N VAL A 22 43.37 -13.73 19.74
CA VAL A 22 43.85 -12.38 19.29
C VAL A 22 44.27 -11.53 20.48
N LEU A 23 43.57 -11.62 21.64
CA LEU A 23 43.98 -10.92 22.86
C LEU A 23 44.12 -11.94 23.96
N LYS A 24 45.22 -11.90 24.72
CA LYS A 24 45.64 -12.87 25.71
C LYS A 24 45.85 -12.19 27.06
N ASP A 25 44.98 -12.45 28.01
CA ASP A 25 45.03 -12.01 29.40
C ASP A 25 45.35 -10.52 29.59
N ILE A 26 44.78 -9.66 28.75
CA ILE A 26 44.98 -8.21 28.81
C ILE A 26 44.41 -7.66 30.12
N SER A 27 45.28 -7.05 30.93
CA SER A 27 44.91 -6.37 32.18
C SER A 27 45.50 -4.96 32.16
N LEU A 28 44.60 -3.94 32.21
CA LEU A 28 44.99 -2.52 32.23
C LEU A 28 43.97 -1.68 32.99
N SER A 29 44.38 -0.56 33.53
CA SER A 29 43.50 0.47 34.10
C SER A 29 43.84 1.82 33.50
N ILE A 30 42.79 2.63 33.18
CA ILE A 30 42.96 3.98 32.65
C ILE A 30 42.22 4.93 33.59
N GLU A 31 42.87 6.00 33.98
CA GLU A 31 42.28 7.01 34.86
C GLU A 31 41.59 8.12 34.03
N LYS A 32 40.72 8.86 34.69
CA LYS A 32 40.06 10.00 34.07
C LYS A 32 41.08 11.09 33.75
N GLY A 33 41.09 11.57 32.51
CA GLY A 33 42.04 12.57 32.04
C GLY A 33 43.36 12.00 31.52
N ASP A 34 43.54 10.66 31.43
CA ASP A 34 44.70 10.07 30.79
C ASP A 34 44.71 10.31 29.30
N PHE A 35 45.94 10.51 28.74
CA PHE A 35 46.19 10.41 27.31
C PHE A 35 47.05 9.18 27.04
N VAL A 36 46.42 8.10 26.59
CA VAL A 36 47.01 6.79 26.35
C VAL A 36 47.22 6.55 24.87
N ALA A 37 48.44 6.20 24.45
CA ALA A 37 48.71 5.65 23.13
C ALA A 37 48.93 4.12 23.21
N ILE A 38 48.20 3.37 22.38
CA ILE A 38 48.37 1.92 22.22
C ILE A 38 49.14 1.70 20.92
N ILE A 39 50.35 1.16 21.02
CA ILE A 39 51.26 0.92 19.88
C ILE A 39 51.52 -0.59 19.70
N GLY A 40 52.00 -0.96 18.51
CA GLY A 40 52.40 -2.32 18.16
C GLY A 40 52.38 -2.56 16.67
N GLN A 41 52.85 -3.71 16.22
CA GLN A 41 52.86 -4.08 14.79
C GLN A 41 51.43 -4.30 14.25
N SER A 42 51.25 -4.30 12.91
CA SER A 42 49.99 -4.69 12.29
C SER A 42 49.65 -6.13 12.68
N GLY A 43 48.35 -6.36 13.03
CA GLY A 43 47.88 -7.68 13.49
C GLY A 43 48.15 -8.00 14.97
N SER A 44 48.80 -7.11 15.75
CA SER A 44 49.09 -7.37 17.17
C SER A 44 47.87 -7.31 18.12
N GLY A 45 46.65 -7.01 17.65
CA GLY A 45 45.42 -6.93 18.45
C GLY A 45 45.01 -5.54 18.91
N LYS A 46 45.72 -4.45 18.51
CA LYS A 46 45.41 -3.04 18.90
C LYS A 46 43.95 -2.62 18.62
N SER A 47 43.52 -2.75 17.35
CA SER A 47 42.17 -2.37 16.97
C SER A 47 41.10 -3.26 17.63
N THR A 48 41.42 -4.55 17.89
CA THR A 48 40.53 -5.45 18.63
C THR A 48 40.39 -4.98 20.09
N LEU A 49 41.50 -4.59 20.74
CA LEU A 49 41.44 -4.03 22.10
C LEU A 49 40.63 -2.73 22.11
N MET A 50 40.89 -1.82 21.19
CA MET A 50 40.14 -0.56 21.09
C MET A 50 38.65 -0.79 20.87
N ASN A 51 38.26 -1.76 20.04
CA ASN A 51 36.88 -2.11 19.81
C ASN A 51 36.18 -2.65 21.08
N ILE A 52 36.90 -3.42 21.91
CA ILE A 52 36.37 -3.88 23.21
C ILE A 52 36.26 -2.70 24.17
N LEU A 53 37.29 -1.85 24.28
CA LEU A 53 37.26 -0.68 25.15
C LEU A 53 36.16 0.30 24.75
N GLY A 54 35.89 0.44 23.44
CA GLY A 54 34.81 1.25 22.86
C GLY A 54 33.43 0.57 22.89
N CYS A 55 33.30 -0.61 23.48
CA CYS A 55 32.05 -1.40 23.50
C CYS A 55 31.45 -1.65 22.10
N LEU A 56 32.30 -1.67 21.07
CA LEU A 56 31.94 -2.08 19.70
C LEU A 56 31.94 -3.62 19.60
N ASP A 57 32.86 -4.25 20.35
CA ASP A 57 32.96 -5.70 20.52
C ASP A 57 32.84 -6.09 22.01
N THR A 58 32.70 -7.36 22.28
CA THR A 58 32.66 -7.92 23.62
C THR A 58 33.83 -8.89 23.82
N ALA A 59 34.43 -8.89 25.00
CA ALA A 59 35.45 -9.88 25.37
C ALA A 59 34.87 -11.30 25.34
N SER A 60 35.69 -12.28 24.98
CA SER A 60 35.29 -13.70 25.09
C SER A 60 35.35 -14.22 26.52
N SER A 61 36.26 -13.67 27.36
CA SER A 61 36.35 -13.89 28.80
C SER A 61 37.10 -12.74 29.45
N GLY A 62 37.02 -12.65 30.77
CA GLY A 62 37.59 -11.57 31.59
C GLY A 62 36.51 -10.58 32.04
N SER A 63 36.90 -9.52 32.74
CA SER A 63 36.02 -8.47 33.26
C SER A 63 36.43 -7.12 32.66
N TYR A 64 35.45 -6.37 32.13
CA TYR A 64 35.65 -5.02 31.61
C TYR A 64 34.67 -4.07 32.29
N ARG A 65 35.18 -3.10 33.05
CA ARG A 65 34.38 -2.10 33.76
C ARG A 65 34.66 -0.68 33.28
N ILE A 66 33.59 0.10 33.20
CA ILE A 66 33.60 1.54 32.84
C ILE A 66 32.90 2.30 33.95
N GLY A 67 33.63 3.17 34.66
CA GLY A 67 33.04 3.91 35.79
C GLY A 67 32.41 3.01 36.83
N GLY A 68 32.96 1.82 37.04
CA GLY A 68 32.48 0.79 37.99
C GLY A 68 31.38 -0.13 37.43
N LEU A 69 30.85 0.10 36.22
CA LEU A 69 29.80 -0.73 35.59
C LEU A 69 30.45 -1.88 34.81
N GLU A 70 30.05 -3.13 35.05
CA GLU A 70 30.53 -4.31 34.31
C GLU A 70 29.81 -4.39 32.96
N THR A 71 30.59 -4.42 31.85
CA THR A 71 30.04 -4.40 30.50
C THR A 71 29.66 -5.77 29.95
N ALA A 72 30.24 -6.86 30.53
CA ALA A 72 30.02 -8.22 30.03
C ALA A 72 28.55 -8.69 30.15
N GLU A 73 27.80 -8.14 31.12
CA GLU A 73 26.39 -8.46 31.37
C GLU A 73 25.40 -7.53 30.66
N MET A 74 25.91 -6.47 30.00
CA MET A 74 25.06 -5.47 29.37
C MET A 74 24.46 -5.95 28.06
N LYS A 75 23.19 -5.59 27.86
CA LYS A 75 22.49 -5.81 26.59
C LYS A 75 23.04 -4.89 25.49
N PRO A 76 22.89 -5.25 24.20
CA PRO A 76 23.37 -4.44 23.09
C PRO A 76 22.88 -2.98 23.09
N ASP A 77 21.63 -2.74 23.55
CA ASP A 77 21.09 -1.39 23.65
C ASP A 77 21.67 -0.58 24.82
N GLU A 78 22.11 -1.25 25.90
CA GLU A 78 22.83 -0.63 27.03
C GLU A 78 24.25 -0.25 26.62
N LEU A 79 24.95 -1.12 25.86
CA LEU A 79 26.25 -0.80 25.27
C LEU A 79 26.13 0.36 24.26
N ALA A 80 25.03 0.41 23.49
CA ALA A 80 24.76 1.54 22.60
C ALA A 80 24.53 2.85 23.38
N ALA A 81 23.90 2.79 24.56
CA ALA A 81 23.75 3.94 25.44
C ALA A 81 25.12 4.45 25.95
N LEU A 82 26.00 3.56 26.39
CA LEU A 82 27.37 3.94 26.79
C LEU A 82 28.13 4.62 25.65
N ARG A 83 28.07 4.07 24.42
CA ARG A 83 28.71 4.69 23.25
C ARG A 83 28.17 6.08 22.98
N ARG A 84 26.87 6.25 23.09
CA ARG A 84 26.20 7.52 22.82
C ARG A 84 26.48 8.59 23.89
N GLU A 85 26.57 8.18 25.16
CA GLU A 85 26.62 9.11 26.30
C GLU A 85 28.04 9.45 26.75
N ARG A 86 28.99 8.51 26.62
CA ARG A 86 30.32 8.66 27.18
C ARG A 86 31.43 8.66 26.15
N PHE A 87 31.21 8.09 24.93
CA PHE A 87 32.28 7.86 23.97
C PHE A 87 32.19 8.81 22.77
N GLY A 88 33.37 9.25 22.32
CA GLY A 88 33.58 9.87 21.03
C GLY A 88 34.51 9.00 20.18
N PHE A 89 34.12 8.66 18.96
CA PHE A 89 34.93 7.85 18.06
C PHE A 89 35.48 8.69 16.89
N ILE A 90 36.80 8.67 16.75
CA ILE A 90 37.56 9.25 15.64
C ILE A 90 38.16 8.09 14.84
N PHE A 91 37.61 7.83 13.65
CA PHE A 91 37.98 6.69 12.81
C PHE A 91 39.09 7.05 11.82
N GLN A 92 39.91 6.07 11.45
CA GLN A 92 40.99 6.20 10.49
C GLN A 92 40.53 6.69 9.10
N ARG A 93 39.40 6.15 8.58
CA ARG A 93 38.78 6.50 7.29
C ARG A 93 37.63 7.49 7.43
N TYR A 94 37.61 8.34 8.46
CA TYR A 94 36.59 9.35 8.79
C TYR A 94 35.20 8.78 9.05
N ASN A 95 34.75 7.78 8.29
CA ASN A 95 33.45 7.11 8.37
C ASN A 95 32.28 8.12 8.44
N LEU A 96 32.30 9.10 7.55
CA LEU A 96 31.21 10.06 7.37
C LEU A 96 30.16 9.47 6.41
N LEU A 97 28.90 9.76 6.70
CA LEU A 97 27.79 9.38 5.83
C LEU A 97 27.77 10.31 4.60
N SER A 98 28.04 9.77 3.41
CA SER A 98 28.18 10.52 2.16
C SER A 98 26.90 11.25 1.73
N SER A 99 25.74 10.75 2.15
CA SER A 99 24.42 11.35 1.88
C SER A 99 24.12 12.58 2.72
N LEU A 100 24.80 12.75 3.88
CA LEU A 100 24.57 13.81 4.85
C LEU A 100 25.57 14.95 4.69
N THR A 101 25.18 16.17 5.06
CA THR A 101 26.06 17.33 5.16
C THR A 101 27.04 17.19 6.33
N ALA A 102 28.06 18.04 6.41
CA ALA A 102 28.98 18.09 7.55
C ALA A 102 28.22 18.33 8.86
N ARG A 103 27.31 19.30 8.89
CA ARG A 103 26.44 19.59 10.03
C ARG A 103 25.59 18.38 10.44
N ASP A 104 24.96 17.70 9.48
CA ASP A 104 24.10 16.55 9.77
C ASP A 104 24.94 15.34 10.25
N ASN A 105 26.16 15.12 9.73
CA ASN A 105 27.10 14.12 10.22
C ASN A 105 27.51 14.40 11.68
N VAL A 106 27.84 15.65 12.01
CA VAL A 106 28.19 16.05 13.38
C VAL A 106 26.99 15.89 14.31
N GLY A 107 25.80 16.27 13.87
CA GLY A 107 24.56 16.20 14.65
C GLY A 107 24.04 14.78 14.92
N LEU A 108 24.51 13.77 14.20
CA LEU A 108 23.96 12.42 14.22
C LEU A 108 23.93 11.74 15.60
N PRO A 109 25.00 11.80 16.45
CA PRO A 109 24.92 11.23 17.80
C PRO A 109 23.83 11.83 18.67
N ALA A 110 23.57 13.14 18.52
CA ALA A 110 22.53 13.85 19.28
C ALA A 110 21.10 13.51 18.82
N VAL A 111 20.91 13.01 17.58
CA VAL A 111 19.63 12.40 17.16
C VAL A 111 19.25 11.25 18.07
N TYR A 112 20.22 10.37 18.34
CA TYR A 112 19.99 9.19 19.17
C TYR A 112 19.87 9.51 20.66
N MET A 113 20.30 10.72 21.08
CA MET A 113 20.06 11.29 22.42
C MET A 113 18.67 11.97 22.53
N GLY A 114 17.98 12.18 21.41
CA GLY A 114 16.70 12.87 21.38
C GLY A 114 16.79 14.39 21.50
N VAL A 115 17.95 14.97 21.19
CA VAL A 115 18.14 16.42 21.17
C VAL A 115 17.35 17.03 20.00
N GLY A 116 16.59 18.08 20.27
CA GLY A 116 15.76 18.77 19.26
C GLY A 116 16.57 19.30 18.08
N GLY A 117 15.99 19.25 16.88
CA GLY A 117 16.69 19.59 15.64
C GLY A 117 17.36 20.97 15.64
N LYS A 118 16.73 21.96 16.25
CA LYS A 118 17.25 23.34 16.34
C LYS A 118 18.48 23.44 17.25
N GLU A 119 18.40 22.86 18.45
CA GLU A 119 19.48 22.80 19.43
C GLU A 119 20.69 22.01 18.86
N ARG A 120 20.40 20.88 18.21
CA ARG A 120 21.38 20.03 17.54
C ARG A 120 22.14 20.79 16.44
N SER A 121 21.43 21.53 15.57
CA SER A 121 22.06 22.30 14.49
C SER A 121 22.99 23.38 15.03
N VAL A 122 22.52 24.15 16.02
CA VAL A 122 23.33 25.24 16.63
C VAL A 122 24.60 24.67 17.26
N ARG A 123 24.51 23.55 18.00
CA ARG A 123 25.69 22.91 18.61
C ARG A 123 26.64 22.33 17.55
N ALA A 124 26.11 21.70 16.49
CA ALA A 124 26.92 21.15 15.41
C ALA A 124 27.68 22.24 14.66
N GLU A 125 27.02 23.36 14.36
CA GLU A 125 27.63 24.52 13.71
C GLU A 125 28.74 25.13 14.58
N LYS A 126 28.50 25.29 15.89
CA LYS A 126 29.52 25.75 16.84
C LYS A 126 30.75 24.84 16.85
N LEU A 127 30.55 23.52 16.94
CA LEU A 127 31.65 22.55 16.93
C LEU A 127 32.44 22.59 15.61
N LEU A 128 31.78 22.78 14.48
CA LEU A 128 32.44 22.96 13.20
C LEU A 128 33.25 24.25 13.13
N GLN A 129 32.71 25.36 13.65
CA GLN A 129 33.41 26.64 13.75
C GLN A 129 34.65 26.55 14.65
N ASP A 130 34.50 25.93 15.87
CA ASP A 130 35.61 25.74 16.82
C ASP A 130 36.76 24.92 16.20
N LEU A 131 36.46 24.07 15.21
CA LEU A 131 37.43 23.26 14.47
C LEU A 131 37.85 23.89 13.12
N GLY A 132 37.56 25.17 12.89
CA GLY A 132 37.95 25.90 11.69
C GLY A 132 37.29 25.42 10.40
N LEU A 133 36.01 25.05 10.48
CA LEU A 133 35.17 24.61 9.34
C LEU A 133 34.01 25.57 9.10
N GLU A 134 34.15 26.83 9.47
CA GLU A 134 33.15 27.87 9.22
C GLU A 134 32.85 28.00 7.71
N GLY A 135 31.57 28.05 7.34
CA GLY A 135 31.11 28.09 5.95
C GLY A 135 31.13 26.73 5.22
N LYS A 136 31.48 25.62 5.91
CA LYS A 136 31.50 24.26 5.36
C LYS A 136 30.38 23.35 5.90
N GLU A 137 29.45 23.90 6.70
CA GLU A 137 28.41 23.17 7.39
C GLU A 137 27.46 22.44 6.41
N GLY A 138 27.21 23.05 5.25
CA GLY A 138 26.35 22.52 4.19
C GLY A 138 27.03 21.55 3.23
N ASN A 139 28.37 21.44 3.25
CA ASN A 139 29.11 20.59 2.34
C ASN A 139 28.93 19.10 2.68
N LYS A 140 28.93 18.27 1.64
CA LYS A 140 28.96 16.81 1.79
C LYS A 140 30.40 16.31 1.88
N PRO A 141 30.63 15.09 2.44
CA PRO A 141 31.99 14.54 2.58
C PRO A 141 32.83 14.58 1.29
N GLY A 142 32.24 14.28 0.12
CA GLY A 142 32.93 14.32 -1.16
C GLY A 142 33.40 15.72 -1.63
N GLU A 143 32.90 16.79 -0.97
CA GLU A 143 33.22 18.19 -1.25
C GLU A 143 34.29 18.75 -0.26
N LEU A 144 34.77 17.91 0.67
CA LEU A 144 35.69 18.25 1.73
C LEU A 144 37.05 17.55 1.51
N SER A 145 38.17 18.24 1.82
CA SER A 145 39.48 17.59 1.86
C SER A 145 39.59 16.56 2.98
N GLY A 146 40.53 15.63 2.91
CA GLY A 146 40.76 14.61 3.93
C GLY A 146 40.91 15.19 5.35
N GLY A 147 41.70 16.24 5.51
CA GLY A 147 41.85 16.93 6.80
C GLY A 147 40.55 17.63 7.28
N GLN A 148 39.73 18.14 6.35
CA GLN A 148 38.42 18.68 6.68
C GLN A 148 37.45 17.57 7.13
N GLN A 149 37.45 16.44 6.41
CA GLN A 149 36.61 15.26 6.80
C GLN A 149 36.98 14.75 8.18
N GLN A 150 38.29 14.69 8.51
CA GLN A 150 38.78 14.28 9.83
C GLN A 150 38.29 15.24 10.91
N ARG A 151 38.34 16.55 10.67
CA ARG A 151 37.79 17.53 11.62
C ARG A 151 36.28 17.42 11.80
N VAL A 152 35.52 17.10 10.75
CA VAL A 152 34.09 16.76 10.87
C VAL A 152 33.90 15.50 11.72
N SER A 153 34.75 14.47 11.58
CA SER A 153 34.71 13.26 12.39
C SER A 153 34.97 13.56 13.87
N ILE A 154 35.95 14.46 14.16
CA ILE A 154 36.26 14.94 15.50
C ILE A 154 35.07 15.74 16.07
N ALA A 155 34.49 16.66 15.31
CA ALA A 155 33.29 17.40 15.73
C ALA A 155 32.14 16.46 16.09
N ARG A 156 31.94 15.38 15.29
CA ARG A 156 30.94 14.34 15.57
C ARG A 156 31.22 13.61 16.89
N ALA A 157 32.47 13.29 17.17
CA ALA A 157 32.87 12.62 18.43
C ALA A 157 32.58 13.49 19.66
N LEU A 158 32.61 14.82 19.52
CA LEU A 158 32.35 15.78 20.61
C LEU A 158 30.89 16.17 20.78
N MET A 159 30.01 15.79 19.86
CA MET A 159 28.63 16.27 19.82
C MET A 159 27.86 16.03 21.12
N ASN A 160 28.05 14.88 21.77
CA ASN A 160 27.40 14.52 23.03
C ASN A 160 28.29 14.73 24.28
N GLY A 161 29.48 15.33 24.10
CA GLY A 161 30.42 15.62 25.17
C GLY A 161 31.61 14.68 25.26
N GLY A 162 31.51 13.41 24.85
CA GLY A 162 32.61 12.44 24.71
C GLY A 162 33.61 12.41 25.87
N GLU A 163 33.24 11.90 27.07
CA GLU A 163 34.14 11.81 28.23
C GLU A 163 35.41 11.02 27.88
N ILE A 164 35.28 10.00 27.03
CA ILE A 164 36.37 9.18 26.52
C ILE A 164 36.40 9.28 24.98
N ILE A 165 37.53 9.72 24.44
CA ILE A 165 37.75 9.83 23.00
C ILE A 165 38.61 8.64 22.53
N PHE A 166 38.06 7.82 21.68
CA PHE A 166 38.77 6.73 20.99
C PHE A 166 39.23 7.24 19.62
N ALA A 167 40.55 7.23 19.35
CA ALA A 167 41.14 7.67 18.10
C ALA A 167 41.90 6.51 17.44
N ASP A 168 41.35 5.96 16.34
CA ASP A 168 41.96 4.88 15.59
C ASP A 168 42.76 5.48 14.43
N GLU A 169 44.08 5.46 14.54
CA GLU A 169 45.04 6.01 13.56
C GLU A 169 44.61 7.38 13.00
N PRO A 170 44.39 8.39 13.86
CA PRO A 170 43.69 9.64 13.47
C PRO A 170 44.39 10.44 12.40
N THR A 171 45.66 10.17 12.11
CA THR A 171 46.51 10.86 11.12
C THR A 171 46.89 9.96 9.94
N GLY A 172 46.57 8.66 9.97
CA GLY A 172 47.09 7.65 9.02
C GLY A 172 46.68 7.88 7.55
N ALA A 173 45.58 8.63 7.29
CA ALA A 173 45.10 8.94 5.95
C ALA A 173 45.35 10.41 5.55
N LEU A 174 46.19 11.16 6.28
CA LEU A 174 46.42 12.61 6.10
C LEU A 174 47.84 12.94 5.64
N ASP A 175 47.97 14.08 4.99
CA ASP A 175 49.26 14.70 4.76
C ASP A 175 49.88 15.22 6.08
N THR A 176 51.19 15.46 6.09
CA THR A 176 51.94 15.82 7.30
C THR A 176 51.42 17.10 7.97
N ALA A 177 50.97 18.09 7.20
CA ALA A 177 50.48 19.35 7.74
C ALA A 177 49.08 19.16 8.38
N SER A 178 48.16 18.46 7.70
CA SER A 178 46.85 18.11 8.23
C SER A 178 46.95 17.19 9.46
N GLY A 179 47.87 16.25 9.46
CA GLY A 179 48.16 15.37 10.59
C GLY A 179 48.59 16.14 11.84
N LYS A 180 49.49 17.12 11.73
CA LYS A 180 49.89 18.00 12.83
C LYS A 180 48.71 18.77 13.41
N ASN A 181 47.87 19.36 12.56
CA ASN A 181 46.66 20.08 13.01
C ASN A 181 45.69 19.17 13.76
N VAL A 182 45.51 17.92 13.32
CA VAL A 182 44.67 16.95 14.02
C VAL A 182 45.24 16.60 15.38
N MET A 183 46.57 16.42 15.49
CA MET A 183 47.22 16.16 16.80
C MET A 183 47.10 17.34 17.75
N GLU A 184 47.21 18.59 17.26
CA GLU A 184 46.98 19.80 18.07
C GLU A 184 45.54 19.84 18.60
N ILE A 185 44.56 19.46 17.79
CA ILE A 185 43.16 19.38 18.24
C ILE A 185 43.01 18.30 19.35
N ILE A 186 43.60 17.11 19.17
CA ILE A 186 43.56 16.02 20.17
C ILE A 186 44.21 16.47 21.49
N HIS A 187 45.33 17.20 21.43
CA HIS A 187 45.98 17.79 22.62
C HIS A 187 45.05 18.78 23.33
N LYS A 188 44.40 19.69 22.61
CA LYS A 188 43.43 20.62 23.19
C LYS A 188 42.26 19.92 23.85
N LEU A 189 41.80 18.79 23.29
CA LEU A 189 40.76 17.99 23.89
C LEU A 189 41.23 17.36 25.22
N HIS A 190 42.42 16.82 25.25
CA HIS A 190 43.01 16.31 26.48
C HIS A 190 43.19 17.42 27.55
N GLU A 191 43.71 18.59 27.19
CA GLU A 191 43.81 19.77 28.06
C GLU A 191 42.42 20.22 28.56
N GLY A 192 41.36 20.02 27.77
CA GLY A 192 39.95 20.26 28.12
C GLY A 192 39.36 19.23 29.08
N GLY A 193 40.12 18.22 29.52
CA GLY A 193 39.72 17.20 30.50
C GLY A 193 39.14 15.91 29.90
N HIS A 194 39.20 15.73 28.59
CA HIS A 194 38.82 14.46 27.97
C HIS A 194 39.87 13.40 28.19
N THR A 195 39.45 12.16 28.46
CA THR A 195 40.32 10.98 28.44
C THR A 195 40.52 10.54 26.99
N VAL A 196 41.73 10.45 26.51
CA VAL A 196 42.07 10.12 25.11
C VAL A 196 42.74 8.74 25.06
N ILE A 197 42.22 7.84 24.24
CA ILE A 197 42.84 6.53 23.96
C ILE A 197 43.06 6.47 22.45
N MET A 198 44.32 6.53 22.07
CA MET A 198 44.74 6.59 20.66
C MET A 198 45.45 5.29 20.28
N VAL A 199 45.08 4.70 19.16
CA VAL A 199 45.80 3.59 18.52
C VAL A 199 46.62 4.15 17.39
N THR A 200 47.93 3.82 17.34
CA THR A 200 48.81 4.20 16.23
C THR A 200 49.92 3.18 16.03
N HIS A 201 50.45 3.08 14.84
CA HIS A 201 51.66 2.33 14.58
C HIS A 201 52.90 3.24 14.47
N ASP A 202 52.74 4.56 14.57
CA ASP A 202 53.83 5.56 14.49
C ASP A 202 54.30 5.94 15.92
N PRO A 203 55.57 5.60 16.28
CA PRO A 203 56.12 5.99 17.57
C PRO A 203 56.23 7.51 17.77
N GLY A 204 56.39 8.27 16.68
CA GLY A 204 56.47 9.74 16.76
C GLY A 204 55.14 10.37 17.15
N ILE A 205 54.03 9.79 16.71
CA ILE A 205 52.68 10.19 17.11
C ILE A 205 52.38 9.73 18.55
N ALA A 206 52.77 8.49 18.92
CA ALA A 206 52.58 7.97 20.24
C ALA A 206 53.36 8.75 21.33
N ALA A 207 54.51 9.35 20.99
CA ALA A 207 55.30 10.19 21.90
C ALA A 207 54.54 11.42 22.44
N ASN A 208 53.45 11.83 21.76
CA ASN A 208 52.55 12.90 22.22
C ASN A 208 51.65 12.50 23.39
N ALA A 209 51.51 11.20 23.65
CA ALA A 209 50.68 10.69 24.78
C ALA A 209 51.47 10.71 26.09
N ASN A 210 50.75 10.81 27.19
CA ASN A 210 51.33 10.75 28.55
C ASN A 210 51.65 9.32 28.98
N ARG A 211 50.97 8.34 28.38
CA ARG A 211 51.16 6.92 28.64
C ARG A 211 51.20 6.13 27.34
N VAL A 212 52.15 5.25 27.20
CA VAL A 212 52.35 4.42 26.02
C VAL A 212 52.28 2.96 26.42
N ILE A 213 51.34 2.23 25.83
CA ILE A 213 51.12 0.79 26.03
C ILE A 213 51.52 0.07 24.73
N GLU A 214 52.50 -0.81 24.77
CA GLU A 214 52.92 -1.61 23.64
C GLU A 214 52.29 -2.99 23.66
N ILE A 215 51.64 -3.37 22.56
CA ILE A 215 51.01 -4.69 22.37
C ILE A 215 51.77 -5.45 21.29
N ARG A 216 52.10 -6.71 21.60
CA ARG A 216 52.69 -7.64 20.64
C ARG A 216 52.03 -9.02 20.81
N ASP A 217 51.65 -9.63 19.70
CA ASP A 217 51.04 -10.97 19.66
C ASP A 217 49.85 -11.20 20.63
N GLY A 218 49.09 -10.12 20.88
CA GLY A 218 47.94 -10.13 21.75
C GLY A 218 48.21 -9.93 23.24
N GLU A 219 49.47 -9.63 23.65
CA GLU A 219 49.87 -9.40 25.02
C GLU A 219 50.43 -7.99 25.22
N ILE A 220 50.27 -7.40 26.40
CA ILE A 220 50.92 -6.14 26.77
C ILE A 220 52.37 -6.44 27.15
N ILE A 221 53.35 -5.87 26.40
CA ILE A 221 54.79 -6.08 26.66
C ILE A 221 55.43 -4.91 27.40
N SER A 222 54.89 -3.69 27.23
CA SER A 222 55.35 -2.55 28.02
C SER A 222 54.19 -1.59 28.32
N ASP A 223 54.27 -0.92 29.46
CA ASP A 223 53.34 0.12 29.89
C ASP A 223 54.16 1.21 30.59
N THR A 224 54.39 2.30 29.87
CA THR A 224 55.23 3.40 30.35
C THR A 224 54.40 4.65 30.51
N SER A 225 54.40 5.23 31.72
CA SER A 225 53.69 6.48 32.03
C SER A 225 54.69 7.58 32.35
N LYS A 226 54.50 8.76 31.74
CA LYS A 226 55.16 10.01 32.14
C LYS A 226 54.35 10.63 33.27
N GLN A 227 54.94 10.98 34.39
CA GLN A 227 54.26 11.74 35.44
C GLN A 227 53.87 13.11 34.89
N THR A 228 52.62 13.36 34.67
CA THR A 228 52.04 14.65 34.27
C THR A 228 50.83 14.94 35.14
N ASP A 229 50.66 16.19 35.57
CA ASP A 229 49.44 16.60 36.26
C ASP A 229 48.25 16.43 35.33
N ILE A 230 47.26 15.65 35.78
CA ILE A 230 46.03 15.38 35.02
C ILE A 230 45.15 16.64 35.07
N PRO A 231 44.73 17.19 33.90
CA PRO A 231 43.85 18.36 33.91
C PRO A 231 42.52 18.07 34.60
N ALA A 232 42.15 18.89 35.61
CA ALA A 232 40.89 18.77 36.32
C ALA A 232 39.74 19.41 35.57
N GLY A 233 39.54 19.04 34.30
CA GLY A 233 38.43 19.54 33.48
C GLY A 233 37.10 18.80 33.76
N SER A 234 36.00 19.51 33.71
CA SER A 234 34.66 18.91 33.71
C SER A 234 34.09 18.93 32.29
N VAL A 235 33.93 17.75 31.70
CA VAL A 235 33.28 17.61 30.38
C VAL A 235 31.77 17.72 30.54
N GLU A 236 31.15 18.68 29.83
CA GLU A 236 29.68 18.79 29.75
C GLU A 236 29.08 17.64 28.94
N SER A 237 28.43 16.71 29.62
CA SER A 237 27.69 15.63 28.95
C SER A 237 26.20 15.97 28.85
N ILE A 238 25.63 15.72 27.66
CA ILE A 238 24.17 15.80 27.46
C ILE A 238 23.54 14.54 28.07
N LYS A 239 22.55 14.69 28.95
CA LYS A 239 21.80 13.56 29.49
C LYS A 239 20.57 13.26 28.64
N GLU A 240 20.26 11.99 28.48
CA GLU A 240 19.06 11.51 27.78
C GLU A 240 17.79 12.07 28.44
N LYS A 241 16.94 12.72 27.66
CA LYS A 241 15.61 13.20 28.09
C LYS A 241 14.56 12.24 27.55
N ALA A 242 14.18 11.23 28.31
CA ALA A 242 13.06 10.34 27.97
C ALA A 242 11.73 11.13 28.11
N SER A 243 11.20 11.63 26.98
CA SER A 243 9.91 12.31 26.90
C SER A 243 9.17 11.86 25.62
N TRP A 244 7.86 12.03 25.58
CA TRP A 244 7.07 11.80 24.34
C TRP A 244 7.63 12.56 23.14
N SER A 245 8.17 13.77 23.36
CA SER A 245 8.86 14.55 22.33
C SER A 245 10.12 13.86 21.78
N PHE A 246 10.76 12.99 22.56
CA PHE A 246 11.91 12.17 22.15
C PHE A 246 11.53 11.17 21.05
N TYR A 247 10.48 10.38 21.26
CA TYR A 247 10.03 9.38 20.26
C TYR A 247 9.50 10.04 18.99
N TYR A 248 8.78 11.16 19.13
CA TYR A 248 8.33 11.94 17.99
C TYR A 248 9.50 12.51 17.18
N GLY A 249 10.51 13.06 17.86
CA GLY A 249 11.72 13.59 17.21
C GLY A 249 12.50 12.49 16.45
N GLN A 250 12.64 11.31 17.03
CA GLN A 250 13.25 10.15 16.36
C GLN A 250 12.46 9.70 15.15
N PHE A 251 11.14 9.67 15.25
CA PHE A 251 10.27 9.30 14.12
C PHE A 251 10.41 10.28 12.96
N VAL A 252 10.36 11.59 13.23
CA VAL A 252 10.51 12.63 12.20
C VAL A 252 11.87 12.54 11.51
N GLU A 253 12.94 12.29 12.28
CA GLU A 253 14.28 12.15 11.70
C GLU A 253 14.43 10.85 10.89
N ALA A 254 13.87 9.73 11.38
CA ALA A 254 13.83 8.46 10.63
C ALA A 254 13.05 8.63 9.31
N PHE A 255 11.94 9.36 9.34
CA PHE A 255 11.15 9.71 8.15
C PHE A 255 11.98 10.56 7.16
N ARG A 256 12.65 11.60 7.65
CA ARG A 256 13.51 12.46 6.83
C ARG A 256 14.65 11.67 6.17
N MET A 257 15.33 10.83 6.96
CA MET A 257 16.40 9.96 6.45
C MET A 257 15.87 8.96 5.41
N SER A 258 14.68 8.40 5.61
CA SER A 258 14.04 7.49 4.65
C SER A 258 13.72 8.19 3.33
N VAL A 259 13.18 9.42 3.38
CA VAL A 259 12.93 10.21 2.17
C VAL A 259 14.25 10.53 1.44
N GLN A 260 15.30 10.91 2.17
CA GLN A 260 16.62 11.18 1.57
C GLN A 260 17.20 9.91 0.91
N ALA A 261 17.05 8.74 1.54
CA ALA A 261 17.51 7.46 0.98
C ALA A 261 16.77 7.10 -0.32
N ILE A 262 15.43 7.28 -0.35
CA ILE A 262 14.62 7.08 -1.56
C ILE A 262 15.07 8.01 -2.69
N MET A 263 15.33 9.27 -2.38
CA MET A 263 15.78 10.27 -3.36
C MET A 263 17.22 10.05 -3.85
N ALA A 264 18.08 9.47 -3.01
CA ALA A 264 19.48 9.14 -3.40
C ALA A 264 19.54 8.00 -4.42
N HIS A 265 18.60 7.04 -4.36
CA HIS A 265 18.58 5.84 -5.22
C HIS A 265 17.30 5.74 -6.06
N LYS A 266 16.98 6.80 -6.83
CA LYS A 266 15.71 6.96 -7.58
C LYS A 266 15.34 5.76 -8.44
N MET A 267 16.28 5.21 -9.22
CA MET A 267 16.01 4.08 -10.13
C MET A 267 15.61 2.82 -9.39
N ARG A 268 16.27 2.54 -8.26
CA ARG A 268 15.92 1.39 -7.42
C ARG A 268 14.53 1.55 -6.81
N SER A 269 14.26 2.71 -6.23
CA SER A 269 12.97 3.03 -5.63
C SER A 269 11.84 2.96 -6.66
N LEU A 270 12.07 3.46 -7.89
CA LEU A 270 11.10 3.37 -8.99
C LEU A 270 10.80 1.91 -9.38
N LEU A 271 11.84 1.08 -9.54
CA LEU A 271 11.67 -0.35 -9.88
C LEU A 271 10.94 -1.11 -8.78
N THR A 272 11.21 -0.77 -7.50
CA THR A 272 10.50 -1.36 -6.36
C THR A 272 9.02 -0.97 -6.39
N MET A 273 8.74 0.33 -6.60
CA MET A 273 7.37 0.83 -6.67
C MET A 273 6.60 0.26 -7.86
N LEU A 274 7.26 -0.03 -9.00
CA LEU A 274 6.59 -0.50 -10.22
C LEU A 274 5.77 -1.77 -9.98
N GLY A 275 6.31 -2.74 -9.24
CA GLY A 275 5.57 -3.96 -8.89
C GLY A 275 4.32 -3.69 -8.06
N ILE A 276 4.40 -2.73 -7.12
CA ILE A 276 3.27 -2.32 -6.29
C ILE A 276 2.25 -1.53 -7.11
N ILE A 277 2.72 -0.60 -7.95
CA ILE A 277 1.87 0.21 -8.84
C ILE A 277 1.02 -0.69 -9.73
N ILE A 278 1.66 -1.63 -10.44
CA ILE A 278 0.96 -2.57 -11.33
C ILE A 278 -0.01 -3.45 -10.54
N GLY A 279 0.43 -3.98 -9.40
CA GLY A 279 -0.41 -4.83 -8.54
C GLY A 279 -1.68 -4.11 -8.08
N ILE A 280 -1.53 -2.91 -7.50
CA ILE A 280 -2.66 -2.11 -6.99
C ILE A 280 -3.54 -1.59 -8.14
N ALA A 281 -2.94 -1.09 -9.23
CA ALA A 281 -3.70 -0.62 -10.37
C ALA A 281 -4.58 -1.73 -10.96
N SER A 282 -4.03 -2.94 -11.12
CA SER A 282 -4.79 -4.10 -11.62
C SER A 282 -5.94 -4.45 -10.69
N VAL A 283 -5.69 -4.53 -9.37
CA VAL A 283 -6.72 -4.85 -8.37
C VAL A 283 -7.86 -3.85 -8.38
N VAL A 284 -7.52 -2.56 -8.25
CA VAL A 284 -8.52 -1.48 -8.20
C VAL A 284 -9.32 -1.41 -9.49
N SER A 285 -8.66 -1.52 -10.65
CA SER A 285 -9.33 -1.48 -11.96
C SER A 285 -10.30 -2.65 -12.16
N VAL A 286 -9.91 -3.87 -11.81
CA VAL A 286 -10.76 -5.04 -11.98
C VAL A 286 -11.95 -5.04 -11.00
N VAL A 287 -11.72 -4.60 -9.75
CA VAL A 287 -12.82 -4.41 -8.79
C VAL A 287 -13.79 -3.32 -9.25
N ALA A 288 -13.27 -2.22 -9.81
CA ALA A 288 -14.09 -1.14 -10.34
C ALA A 288 -14.96 -1.60 -11.52
N LEU A 289 -14.40 -2.37 -12.44
CA LEU A 289 -15.13 -2.97 -13.56
C LEU A 289 -16.22 -3.94 -13.05
N GLY A 290 -15.89 -4.80 -12.07
CA GLY A 290 -16.85 -5.71 -11.48
C GLY A 290 -18.03 -5.02 -10.79
N ASN A 291 -17.76 -3.92 -10.08
CA ASN A 291 -18.80 -3.12 -9.44
C ASN A 291 -19.70 -2.41 -10.47
N GLY A 292 -19.09 -1.79 -11.48
CA GLY A 292 -19.83 -1.12 -12.56
C GLY A 292 -20.70 -2.10 -13.35
N SER A 293 -20.16 -3.26 -13.72
CA SER A 293 -20.91 -4.32 -14.41
C SER A 293 -22.09 -4.83 -13.55
N GLN A 294 -21.86 -5.07 -12.26
CA GLN A 294 -22.92 -5.49 -11.35
C GLN A 294 -24.04 -4.46 -11.27
N LYS A 295 -23.67 -3.19 -11.09
CA LYS A 295 -24.62 -2.08 -11.01
C LYS A 295 -25.47 -2.00 -12.28
N LYS A 296 -24.85 -2.06 -13.45
CA LYS A 296 -25.54 -2.02 -14.74
C LYS A 296 -26.50 -3.21 -14.91
N ILE A 297 -26.06 -4.43 -14.63
CA ILE A 297 -26.93 -5.63 -14.71
C ILE A 297 -28.11 -5.52 -13.75
N LEU A 298 -27.92 -4.99 -12.53
CA LEU A 298 -29.01 -4.80 -11.57
C LEU A 298 -29.98 -3.71 -12.03
N GLU A 299 -29.51 -2.63 -12.63
CA GLU A 299 -30.33 -1.59 -13.24
C GLU A 299 -31.17 -2.17 -14.40
N ASP A 300 -30.53 -2.94 -15.28
CA ASP A 300 -31.20 -3.60 -16.41
C ASP A 300 -32.28 -4.59 -15.95
N ILE A 301 -32.01 -5.41 -14.92
CA ILE A 301 -33.01 -6.32 -14.34
C ILE A 301 -34.14 -5.55 -13.66
N SER A 302 -33.81 -4.45 -12.98
CA SER A 302 -34.80 -3.60 -12.31
C SER A 302 -35.77 -2.95 -13.30
N SER A 303 -35.30 -2.62 -14.50
CA SER A 303 -36.13 -2.06 -15.59
C SER A 303 -37.13 -3.09 -16.15
N MET A 304 -36.87 -4.40 -15.98
CA MET A 304 -37.81 -5.46 -16.35
C MET A 304 -38.96 -5.64 -15.35
N GLY A 305 -39.03 -4.84 -14.30
CA GLY A 305 -40.00 -4.91 -13.21
C GLY A 305 -39.50 -5.70 -12.01
N THR A 306 -39.58 -5.08 -10.84
CA THR A 306 -39.25 -5.73 -9.57
C THR A 306 -40.41 -6.58 -9.07
N ASN A 307 -40.12 -7.68 -8.38
CA ASN A 307 -41.15 -8.61 -7.82
C ASN A 307 -42.08 -9.20 -8.89
N THR A 308 -41.59 -9.45 -10.11
CA THR A 308 -42.38 -10.02 -11.19
C THR A 308 -42.05 -11.49 -11.44
N ILE A 309 -43.09 -12.25 -11.79
CA ILE A 309 -43.01 -13.64 -12.25
C ILE A 309 -43.63 -13.68 -13.65
N SER A 310 -42.84 -14.01 -14.66
CA SER A 310 -43.30 -14.19 -16.02
C SER A 310 -43.50 -15.70 -16.28
N ILE A 311 -44.69 -16.09 -16.74
CA ILE A 311 -45.11 -17.46 -17.03
C ILE A 311 -45.11 -17.64 -18.55
N PHE A 312 -44.42 -18.62 -19.04
CA PHE A 312 -44.28 -18.95 -20.45
C PHE A 312 -44.71 -20.38 -20.73
N PRO A 313 -45.24 -20.69 -21.94
CA PRO A 313 -45.52 -22.07 -22.32
C PRO A 313 -44.24 -22.83 -22.63
N GLY A 314 -44.18 -24.13 -22.28
CA GLY A 314 -43.01 -24.99 -22.49
C GLY A 314 -42.31 -25.42 -21.21
N ARG A 315 -41.13 -26.04 -21.37
CA ARG A 315 -40.34 -26.56 -20.24
C ARG A 315 -39.09 -25.73 -19.91
N GLY A 316 -38.86 -24.62 -20.63
CA GLY A 316 -37.74 -23.74 -20.46
C GLY A 316 -37.40 -22.94 -21.72
N PHE A 317 -36.46 -21.98 -21.58
CA PHE A 317 -36.00 -21.19 -22.72
C PHE A 317 -35.36 -22.09 -23.77
N GLY A 318 -35.78 -21.96 -25.05
CA GLY A 318 -35.25 -22.74 -26.17
C GLY A 318 -36.00 -24.07 -26.44
N ASP A 319 -37.05 -24.38 -25.71
CA ASP A 319 -37.91 -25.55 -26.01
C ASP A 319 -38.62 -25.33 -27.36
N ARG A 320 -38.22 -26.09 -28.39
CA ARG A 320 -38.83 -26.05 -29.74
C ARG A 320 -40.31 -26.40 -29.79
N ARG A 321 -40.86 -26.98 -28.72
CA ARG A 321 -42.27 -27.37 -28.61
C ARG A 321 -43.10 -26.25 -28.03
N SER A 322 -42.51 -25.21 -27.39
CA SER A 322 -43.25 -24.12 -26.76
C SER A 322 -44.26 -23.46 -27.68
N GLY A 323 -43.95 -23.23 -28.97
CA GLY A 323 -44.87 -22.70 -29.96
C GLY A 323 -46.06 -23.59 -30.33
N ARG A 324 -46.08 -24.84 -29.92
CA ARG A 324 -47.22 -25.78 -30.10
C ARG A 324 -48.13 -25.88 -28.87
N ILE A 325 -47.68 -25.38 -27.73
CA ILE A 325 -48.43 -25.40 -26.47
C ILE A 325 -49.29 -24.18 -26.43
N LYS A 326 -50.62 -24.39 -26.38
CA LYS A 326 -51.66 -23.34 -26.46
C LYS A 326 -52.56 -23.35 -25.22
N THR A 327 -52.05 -23.85 -24.11
CA THR A 327 -52.82 -24.05 -22.85
C THR A 327 -52.91 -22.79 -22.02
N LEU A 328 -51.93 -21.85 -22.19
CA LEU A 328 -51.91 -20.60 -21.43
C LEU A 328 -52.95 -19.62 -22.03
N THR A 329 -53.97 -19.26 -21.25
CA THR A 329 -55.12 -18.48 -21.68
C THR A 329 -55.33 -17.21 -20.85
N VAL A 330 -56.16 -16.30 -21.34
CA VAL A 330 -56.59 -15.09 -20.62
C VAL A 330 -57.34 -15.47 -19.31
N ASP A 331 -58.03 -16.59 -19.30
CA ASP A 331 -58.74 -17.04 -18.10
C ASP A 331 -57.80 -17.51 -16.99
N ASP A 332 -56.61 -17.97 -17.33
CA ASP A 332 -55.55 -18.24 -16.34
C ASP A 332 -55.09 -16.92 -15.70
N ALA A 333 -54.86 -15.88 -16.48
CA ALA A 333 -54.53 -14.56 -15.95
C ALA A 333 -55.61 -14.02 -14.99
N LYS A 334 -56.93 -14.17 -15.32
CA LYS A 334 -58.02 -13.74 -14.45
C LYS A 334 -58.05 -14.52 -13.11
N ILE A 335 -57.72 -15.81 -13.10
CA ILE A 335 -57.71 -16.62 -11.89
C ILE A 335 -56.46 -16.32 -11.05
N ILE A 336 -55.31 -16.10 -11.69
CA ILE A 336 -54.09 -15.64 -11.02
C ILE A 336 -54.35 -14.30 -10.32
N ALA A 337 -55.03 -13.36 -10.97
CA ALA A 337 -55.38 -12.06 -10.40
C ALA A 337 -56.19 -12.13 -9.09
N LYS A 338 -56.90 -13.21 -8.87
CA LYS A 338 -57.71 -13.44 -7.63
C LYS A 338 -56.85 -13.90 -6.44
N GLN A 339 -55.59 -14.23 -6.63
CA GLN A 339 -54.72 -14.72 -5.54
C GLN A 339 -54.33 -13.57 -4.60
N SER A 340 -54.33 -13.81 -3.29
CA SER A 340 -54.14 -12.78 -2.26
C SER A 340 -52.75 -12.13 -2.29
N TYR A 341 -51.75 -12.83 -2.79
CA TYR A 341 -50.34 -12.38 -2.90
C TYR A 341 -50.05 -11.66 -4.20
N VAL A 342 -50.99 -11.60 -5.14
CA VAL A 342 -50.85 -10.94 -6.43
C VAL A 342 -51.26 -9.47 -6.32
N ALA A 343 -50.44 -8.56 -6.87
CA ALA A 343 -50.72 -7.13 -6.98
C ALA A 343 -51.43 -6.80 -8.30
N SER A 344 -50.88 -7.31 -9.42
CA SER A 344 -51.42 -7.09 -10.77
C SER A 344 -50.99 -8.22 -11.71
N VAL A 345 -51.77 -8.43 -12.78
CA VAL A 345 -51.52 -9.48 -13.79
C VAL A 345 -51.77 -8.91 -15.18
N THR A 346 -50.89 -9.20 -16.09
CA THR A 346 -51.09 -8.84 -17.51
C THR A 346 -50.84 -10.04 -18.42
N PRO A 347 -51.84 -10.48 -19.21
CA PRO A 347 -51.59 -11.42 -20.30
C PRO A 347 -50.86 -10.68 -21.43
N GLN A 348 -49.99 -11.39 -22.11
CA GLN A 348 -49.24 -10.84 -23.25
C GLN A 348 -49.31 -11.78 -24.44
N THR A 349 -49.60 -11.19 -25.60
CA THR A 349 -49.50 -11.83 -26.91
C THR A 349 -48.57 -11.01 -27.81
N THR A 350 -47.86 -11.65 -28.72
CA THR A 350 -46.85 -10.94 -29.55
C THR A 350 -47.04 -11.30 -31.02
N SER A 351 -47.02 -10.31 -31.86
CA SER A 351 -47.09 -10.47 -33.33
C SER A 351 -46.03 -9.65 -34.01
N GLY A 352 -45.19 -10.30 -34.81
CA GLY A 352 -44.26 -9.59 -35.72
C GLY A 352 -44.94 -9.31 -37.05
N GLY A 353 -44.71 -8.14 -37.60
CA GLY A 353 -45.33 -7.79 -38.89
C GLY A 353 -44.84 -6.49 -39.48
N THR A 354 -45.39 -6.17 -40.68
CA THR A 354 -45.10 -4.91 -41.33
C THR A 354 -45.99 -3.82 -40.76
N LEU A 355 -45.35 -2.73 -40.34
CA LEU A 355 -45.94 -1.48 -39.90
C LEU A 355 -45.84 -0.48 -41.07
N THR A 356 -46.98 -0.03 -41.58
CA THR A 356 -47.08 0.90 -42.71
C THR A 356 -47.65 2.24 -42.27
N TYR A 357 -47.00 3.31 -42.61
CA TYR A 357 -47.51 4.67 -42.48
C TYR A 357 -47.23 5.45 -43.75
N ARG A 358 -48.29 5.94 -44.42
CA ARG A 358 -48.20 6.55 -45.76
C ARG A 358 -47.49 5.63 -46.74
N ASN A 359 -46.28 6.00 -47.20
CA ASN A 359 -45.47 5.23 -48.17
C ASN A 359 -44.26 4.53 -47.52
N THR A 360 -44.21 4.41 -46.19
CA THR A 360 -43.09 3.82 -45.47
C THR A 360 -43.53 2.52 -44.83
N ASP A 361 -42.83 1.43 -45.15
CA ASP A 361 -43.02 0.11 -44.60
C ASP A 361 -41.82 -0.26 -43.71
N LEU A 362 -42.08 -0.64 -42.46
CA LEU A 362 -41.06 -1.05 -41.49
C LEU A 362 -41.47 -2.38 -40.84
N THR A 363 -40.50 -3.19 -40.47
CA THR A 363 -40.77 -4.39 -39.67
C THR A 363 -40.84 -4.00 -38.19
N ALA A 364 -41.91 -4.36 -37.52
CA ALA A 364 -42.13 -4.03 -36.12
C ALA A 364 -42.72 -5.20 -35.35
N SER A 365 -42.56 -5.17 -34.04
CA SER A 365 -43.18 -6.11 -33.09
C SER A 365 -44.32 -5.42 -32.37
N LEU A 366 -45.52 -6.03 -32.46
CA LEU A 366 -46.69 -5.59 -31.72
C LEU A 366 -46.94 -6.49 -30.54
N TYR A 367 -46.99 -5.89 -29.36
CA TYR A 367 -47.33 -6.54 -28.10
C TYR A 367 -48.77 -6.23 -27.73
N GLY A 368 -49.61 -7.25 -27.69
CA GLY A 368 -50.93 -7.18 -27.11
C GLY A 368 -50.88 -7.41 -25.61
N VAL A 369 -51.19 -6.40 -24.82
CA VAL A 369 -51.00 -6.41 -23.36
C VAL A 369 -52.24 -5.88 -22.63
N GLY A 370 -52.31 -6.14 -21.32
CA GLY A 370 -53.36 -5.60 -20.45
C GLY A 370 -53.04 -4.14 -20.05
N GLU A 371 -54.06 -3.45 -19.51
CA GLU A 371 -53.95 -2.05 -19.06
C GLU A 371 -52.92 -1.87 -17.93
N GLN A 372 -52.67 -2.88 -17.14
CA GLN A 372 -51.71 -2.84 -16.01
C GLN A 372 -50.27 -3.11 -16.43
N TYR A 373 -50.01 -3.44 -17.71
CA TYR A 373 -48.70 -3.81 -18.24
C TYR A 373 -47.62 -2.77 -17.97
N PHE A 374 -47.94 -1.53 -18.22
CA PHE A 374 -46.99 -0.40 -18.10
C PHE A 374 -46.59 -0.17 -16.64
N ASP A 375 -47.52 -0.31 -15.69
CA ASP A 375 -47.29 -0.22 -14.25
C ASP A 375 -46.50 -1.40 -13.73
N VAL A 376 -46.80 -2.61 -14.25
CA VAL A 376 -46.10 -3.86 -13.86
C VAL A 376 -44.62 -3.78 -14.20
N LEU A 377 -44.30 -3.26 -15.37
CA LEU A 377 -42.90 -3.12 -15.87
C LEU A 377 -42.28 -1.76 -15.55
N GLY A 378 -43.00 -0.81 -14.94
CA GLY A 378 -42.47 0.50 -14.59
C GLY A 378 -42.21 1.41 -15.79
N LEU A 379 -42.83 1.13 -16.94
CA LEU A 379 -42.65 1.88 -18.18
C LEU A 379 -43.34 3.24 -18.09
N LYS A 380 -42.69 4.31 -18.56
CA LYS A 380 -43.19 5.69 -18.46
C LYS A 380 -43.63 6.23 -19.80
N LEU A 381 -44.80 6.89 -19.80
CA LEU A 381 -45.31 7.61 -20.96
C LEU A 381 -44.58 8.95 -21.16
N GLU A 382 -44.26 9.32 -22.40
CA GLU A 382 -43.72 10.63 -22.75
C GLU A 382 -44.82 11.60 -23.10
N THR A 383 -45.70 11.18 -24.01
CA THR A 383 -46.82 12.04 -24.51
C THR A 383 -48.07 11.20 -24.82
N GLY A 384 -49.25 11.77 -24.67
CA GLY A 384 -50.50 11.11 -24.95
C GLY A 384 -51.14 10.44 -23.75
N ARG A 385 -51.85 9.30 -23.94
CA ARG A 385 -52.43 8.47 -22.91
C ARG A 385 -52.13 7.00 -23.14
N LEU A 386 -52.18 6.20 -22.08
CA LEU A 386 -52.22 4.74 -22.14
C LEU A 386 -53.66 4.28 -22.40
N PHE A 387 -53.82 3.05 -22.89
CA PHE A 387 -55.15 2.43 -22.99
C PHE A 387 -55.61 1.95 -21.63
N ASP A 388 -56.93 1.99 -21.40
CA ASP A 388 -57.56 1.64 -20.16
C ASP A 388 -58.35 0.32 -20.27
N GLU A 389 -59.05 -0.09 -19.18
CA GLU A 389 -59.87 -1.29 -19.14
C GLU A 389 -61.00 -1.27 -20.17
N ASN A 390 -61.54 -0.10 -20.52
CA ASN A 390 -62.60 0.04 -21.55
C ASN A 390 -62.03 -0.19 -22.96
N ASP A 391 -60.84 0.36 -23.26
CA ASP A 391 -60.11 0.08 -24.51
C ASP A 391 -59.86 -1.43 -24.69
N VAL A 392 -59.55 -2.16 -23.57
CA VAL A 392 -59.38 -3.60 -23.59
C VAL A 392 -60.70 -4.35 -23.80
N LYS A 393 -61.79 -3.93 -23.17
CA LYS A 393 -63.08 -4.60 -23.28
C LYS A 393 -63.75 -4.41 -24.63
N GLU A 394 -63.52 -3.25 -25.26
CA GLU A 394 -64.17 -2.89 -26.53
C GLU A 394 -63.32 -3.27 -27.76
N ASP A 395 -62.22 -4.02 -27.59
CA ASP A 395 -61.28 -4.34 -28.67
C ASP A 395 -60.83 -3.10 -29.43
N ALA A 396 -60.53 -1.99 -28.72
CA ALA A 396 -60.22 -0.71 -29.30
C ALA A 396 -58.97 -0.78 -30.19
N GLN A 397 -59.08 -0.23 -31.40
CA GLN A 397 -57.99 -0.19 -32.37
C GLN A 397 -57.01 0.96 -32.06
N VAL A 398 -56.40 0.90 -30.89
CA VAL A 398 -55.46 1.91 -30.39
C VAL A 398 -54.08 1.29 -30.19
N VAL A 399 -53.04 2.13 -30.33
CA VAL A 399 -51.66 1.71 -30.19
C VAL A 399 -50.83 2.77 -29.47
N VAL A 400 -49.97 2.32 -28.58
CA VAL A 400 -48.90 3.12 -28.00
C VAL A 400 -47.61 2.71 -28.70
N ILE A 401 -46.78 3.65 -29.09
CA ILE A 401 -45.55 3.45 -29.88
C ILE A 401 -44.31 3.79 -29.03
N ASP A 402 -43.20 3.17 -29.37
CA ASP A 402 -41.90 3.56 -28.82
C ASP A 402 -41.33 4.79 -29.51
N GLN A 403 -40.24 5.32 -28.96
CA GLN A 403 -39.52 6.47 -29.49
C GLN A 403 -38.85 6.16 -30.85
N ASN A 404 -38.45 4.90 -31.07
CA ASN A 404 -37.85 4.50 -32.34
C ASN A 404 -38.86 4.53 -33.48
N VAL A 405 -40.11 4.09 -33.24
CA VAL A 405 -41.21 4.21 -34.20
C VAL A 405 -41.53 5.66 -34.46
N LYS A 406 -41.64 6.52 -33.44
CA LYS A 406 -41.86 7.95 -33.56
C LYS A 406 -40.80 8.58 -34.48
N ASN A 407 -39.53 8.34 -34.21
CA ASN A 407 -38.43 8.93 -34.97
C ASN A 407 -38.36 8.44 -36.42
N LYS A 408 -38.61 7.14 -36.66
CA LYS A 408 -38.51 6.55 -38.02
C LYS A 408 -39.75 6.85 -38.92
N LEU A 409 -40.96 6.95 -38.35
CA LEU A 409 -42.18 7.15 -39.12
C LEU A 409 -42.68 8.59 -39.11
N PHE A 410 -42.55 9.30 -38.02
CA PHE A 410 -43.18 10.61 -37.85
C PHE A 410 -42.18 11.76 -37.83
N ALA A 411 -40.88 11.48 -37.66
CA ALA A 411 -39.82 12.49 -37.55
C ALA A 411 -40.25 13.66 -36.64
N ASP A 412 -40.48 14.84 -37.18
CA ASP A 412 -40.88 16.06 -36.46
C ASP A 412 -42.41 16.26 -36.38
N SER A 413 -43.22 15.33 -36.92
CA SER A 413 -44.67 15.43 -36.86
C SER A 413 -45.25 14.81 -35.59
N ASN A 414 -46.40 15.35 -35.12
CA ASN A 414 -47.10 14.79 -33.98
C ASN A 414 -47.73 13.43 -34.35
N PRO A 415 -47.33 12.32 -33.69
CA PRO A 415 -47.89 11.00 -33.97
C PRO A 415 -49.29 10.78 -33.38
N LEU A 416 -49.70 11.58 -32.36
CA LEU A 416 -50.95 11.38 -31.66
C LEU A 416 -52.16 11.60 -32.59
N GLY A 417 -53.12 10.65 -32.56
CA GLY A 417 -54.31 10.67 -33.40
C GLY A 417 -54.09 10.21 -34.84
N GLN A 418 -52.83 9.92 -35.24
CA GLN A 418 -52.53 9.39 -36.57
C GLN A 418 -52.84 7.87 -36.61
N THR A 419 -53.29 7.41 -37.81
CA THR A 419 -53.57 5.99 -38.02
C THR A 419 -52.39 5.32 -38.74
N VAL A 420 -51.87 4.24 -38.16
CA VAL A 420 -50.87 3.36 -38.77
C VAL A 420 -51.51 2.02 -39.12
N LEU A 421 -50.98 1.35 -40.14
CA LEU A 421 -51.44 0.01 -40.52
C LEU A 421 -50.44 -1.05 -40.02
N PHE A 422 -50.86 -1.95 -39.15
CA PHE A 422 -50.07 -3.11 -38.79
C PHE A 422 -50.70 -4.39 -39.39
N ARG A 423 -49.94 -5.11 -40.21
CA ARG A 423 -50.49 -6.23 -41.01
C ARG A 423 -51.80 -5.86 -41.76
N LYS A 424 -51.84 -4.66 -42.32
CA LYS A 424 -53.05 -4.09 -43.01
C LYS A 424 -54.26 -3.80 -42.10
N ARG A 425 -54.11 -3.88 -40.77
CA ARG A 425 -55.14 -3.46 -39.83
C ARG A 425 -54.87 -2.06 -39.30
N PRO A 426 -55.87 -1.16 -39.29
CA PRO A 426 -55.68 0.20 -38.81
C PRO A 426 -55.55 0.24 -37.29
N LEU A 427 -54.60 0.99 -36.77
CA LEU A 427 -54.40 1.28 -35.35
C LEU A 427 -54.17 2.76 -35.16
N THR A 428 -54.88 3.41 -34.25
CA THR A 428 -54.72 4.85 -33.96
C THR A 428 -53.69 5.04 -32.86
N VAL A 429 -52.69 5.89 -33.09
CA VAL A 429 -51.65 6.19 -32.11
C VAL A 429 -52.24 7.08 -31.01
N ILE A 430 -52.23 6.61 -29.78
CA ILE A 430 -52.78 7.32 -28.60
C ILE A 430 -51.69 7.79 -27.63
N GLY A 431 -50.49 7.20 -27.68
CA GLY A 431 -49.40 7.54 -26.79
C GLY A 431 -48.02 7.18 -27.35
N VAL A 432 -47.02 7.83 -26.81
CA VAL A 432 -45.59 7.57 -27.09
C VAL A 432 -44.88 7.28 -25.79
N MET A 433 -44.20 6.16 -25.73
CA MET A 433 -43.40 5.78 -24.56
C MET A 433 -42.10 6.56 -24.48
N LYS A 434 -41.67 6.89 -23.27
CA LYS A 434 -40.34 7.46 -23.05
C LYS A 434 -39.29 6.44 -23.48
N LYS A 435 -38.20 6.90 -24.11
CA LYS A 435 -37.07 6.03 -24.43
C LYS A 435 -36.47 5.51 -23.14
N ASP A 436 -36.45 4.21 -23.02
CA ASP A 436 -35.74 3.55 -21.91
C ASP A 436 -34.25 3.52 -22.28
N GLU A 437 -33.46 4.45 -21.72
CA GLU A 437 -32.02 4.58 -21.98
C GLU A 437 -31.23 3.39 -21.42
N ASP A 438 -31.85 2.62 -20.53
CA ASP A 438 -31.26 1.56 -19.76
C ASP A 438 -31.63 0.13 -20.24
N SER A 439 -32.40 -0.01 -21.32
CA SER A 439 -32.82 -1.31 -21.82
C SER A 439 -31.67 -2.13 -22.41
N PHE A 440 -31.65 -3.42 -22.08
CA PHE A 440 -30.66 -4.42 -22.56
C PHE A 440 -30.62 -4.46 -24.09
N GLY A 441 -29.52 -3.96 -24.66
CA GLY A 441 -29.33 -3.83 -26.09
C GLY A 441 -29.89 -2.53 -26.64
N ASN A 442 -29.03 -1.77 -27.29
CA ASN A 442 -29.40 -0.63 -28.09
C ASN A 442 -30.22 -1.12 -29.31
N SER A 443 -31.40 -1.69 -29.03
CA SER A 443 -32.20 -2.31 -30.05
C SER A 443 -32.91 -1.20 -30.82
N GLU A 444 -32.56 -1.05 -32.08
CA GLU A 444 -33.33 -0.29 -33.06
C GLU A 444 -34.69 -0.95 -33.37
N ALA A 445 -35.07 -1.98 -32.60
CA ALA A 445 -36.32 -2.69 -32.75
C ALA A 445 -37.49 -1.71 -32.58
N LEU A 446 -38.46 -1.84 -33.43
CA LEU A 446 -39.68 -1.03 -33.41
C LEU A 446 -40.73 -1.77 -32.60
N MET A 447 -41.13 -1.19 -31.48
CA MET A 447 -42.08 -1.80 -30.53
C MET A 447 -43.38 -1.01 -30.47
N LEU A 448 -44.51 -1.75 -30.47
CA LEU A 448 -45.85 -1.18 -30.38
C LEU A 448 -46.61 -1.97 -29.30
N TRP A 449 -47.46 -1.30 -28.56
CA TRP A 449 -48.35 -1.91 -27.55
C TRP A 449 -49.80 -1.55 -27.87
N SER A 450 -50.64 -2.57 -27.87
CA SER A 450 -52.09 -2.47 -28.10
C SER A 450 -52.84 -3.36 -27.12
N PRO A 451 -54.15 -3.16 -26.86
CA PRO A 451 -54.92 -4.09 -26.04
C PRO A 451 -54.78 -5.54 -26.52
N TYR A 452 -54.51 -6.48 -25.58
CA TYR A 452 -54.34 -7.89 -25.98
C TYR A 452 -55.56 -8.45 -26.71
N THR A 453 -56.78 -8.00 -26.36
CA THR A 453 -58.03 -8.38 -27.02
C THR A 453 -58.02 -7.96 -28.50
N THR A 454 -57.62 -6.75 -28.80
CA THR A 454 -57.48 -6.24 -30.19
C THR A 454 -56.48 -7.07 -30.98
N VAL A 455 -55.31 -7.40 -30.37
CA VAL A 455 -54.29 -8.20 -31.04
C VAL A 455 -54.77 -9.64 -31.26
N MET A 456 -55.40 -10.26 -30.29
CA MET A 456 -55.89 -11.63 -30.37
C MET A 456 -57.02 -11.76 -31.36
N HIS A 457 -58.02 -10.91 -31.29
CA HIS A 457 -59.24 -11.04 -32.12
C HIS A 457 -59.03 -10.51 -33.54
N GLN A 458 -58.33 -9.39 -33.71
CA GLN A 458 -58.31 -8.70 -35.00
C GLN A 458 -57.03 -8.92 -35.80
N ILE A 459 -55.91 -9.28 -35.15
CA ILE A 459 -54.60 -9.38 -35.80
C ILE A 459 -54.10 -10.82 -35.94
N THR A 460 -54.06 -11.59 -34.84
CA THR A 460 -53.56 -12.96 -34.86
C THR A 460 -54.63 -14.03 -35.02
N GLY A 461 -55.86 -13.80 -34.56
CA GLY A 461 -56.93 -14.79 -34.52
C GLY A 461 -56.69 -15.93 -33.54
N GLU A 462 -55.82 -15.73 -32.55
CA GLU A 462 -55.43 -16.73 -31.55
C GLU A 462 -56.20 -16.52 -30.24
N SER A 463 -56.52 -17.60 -29.55
CA SER A 463 -57.23 -17.60 -28.25
C SER A 463 -56.32 -17.85 -27.04
N HIS A 464 -55.00 -17.97 -27.28
CA HIS A 464 -54.01 -18.23 -26.25
C HIS A 464 -53.03 -17.06 -26.13
N THR A 465 -52.36 -16.95 -24.98
CA THR A 465 -51.36 -15.95 -24.68
C THR A 465 -49.94 -16.50 -24.84
N ASN A 466 -49.00 -15.66 -25.25
CA ASN A 466 -47.60 -16.06 -25.32
C ASN A 466 -46.90 -16.06 -23.95
N SER A 467 -47.39 -15.20 -23.03
CA SER A 467 -46.94 -15.18 -21.62
C SER A 467 -47.97 -14.50 -20.74
N ILE A 468 -47.85 -14.73 -19.43
CA ILE A 468 -48.57 -13.97 -18.41
C ILE A 468 -47.54 -13.43 -17.43
N THR A 469 -47.53 -12.12 -17.24
CA THR A 469 -46.66 -11.46 -16.26
C THR A 469 -47.45 -11.11 -15.02
N VAL A 470 -46.95 -11.53 -13.86
CA VAL A 470 -47.59 -11.38 -12.55
C VAL A 470 -46.69 -10.53 -11.66
N LYS A 471 -47.22 -9.44 -11.14
CA LYS A 471 -46.55 -8.65 -10.10
C LYS A 471 -47.01 -9.12 -8.74
N ILE A 472 -46.04 -9.48 -7.92
CA ILE A 472 -46.29 -9.92 -6.55
C ILE A 472 -46.26 -8.70 -5.63
N LYS A 473 -47.11 -8.71 -4.56
CA LYS A 473 -47.12 -7.66 -3.55
C LYS A 473 -45.80 -7.60 -2.81
N ASP A 474 -45.34 -6.42 -2.47
CA ASP A 474 -44.05 -6.21 -1.81
C ASP A 474 -43.88 -6.92 -0.45
N ASN A 475 -45.01 -7.19 0.21
CA ASN A 475 -45.05 -7.91 1.49
C ASN A 475 -45.13 -9.44 1.35
N ALA A 476 -45.15 -9.98 0.13
CA ALA A 476 -45.22 -11.40 -0.14
C ALA A 476 -43.88 -11.97 -0.65
N ASN A 477 -43.56 -13.19 -0.24
CA ASN A 477 -42.35 -13.86 -0.71
C ASN A 477 -42.58 -14.42 -2.13
N THR A 478 -41.80 -13.93 -3.10
CA THR A 478 -41.91 -14.30 -4.50
C THR A 478 -41.69 -15.78 -4.77
N GLN A 479 -40.82 -16.48 -4.00
CA GLN A 479 -40.59 -17.92 -4.15
C GLN A 479 -41.80 -18.74 -3.66
N VAL A 480 -42.50 -18.28 -2.62
CA VAL A 480 -43.71 -18.93 -2.13
C VAL A 480 -44.84 -18.70 -3.14
N ALA A 481 -44.93 -17.47 -3.68
CA ALA A 481 -45.90 -17.13 -4.73
C ALA A 481 -45.68 -17.97 -6.00
N GLU A 482 -44.44 -18.14 -6.43
CA GLU A 482 -44.08 -18.98 -7.58
C GLU A 482 -44.52 -20.43 -7.42
N LYS A 483 -44.29 -21.04 -6.23
CA LYS A 483 -44.80 -22.39 -5.92
C LYS A 483 -46.31 -22.45 -5.94
N GLY A 484 -46.99 -21.45 -5.36
CA GLY A 484 -48.44 -21.37 -5.36
C GLY A 484 -49.03 -21.24 -6.76
N LEU A 485 -48.41 -20.44 -7.64
CA LEU A 485 -48.80 -20.30 -9.05
C LEU A 485 -48.53 -21.58 -9.84
N THR A 486 -47.45 -22.28 -9.56
CA THR A 486 -47.12 -23.57 -10.19
C THR A 486 -48.18 -24.62 -9.88
N GLU A 487 -48.57 -24.79 -8.63
CA GLU A 487 -49.61 -25.73 -8.22
C GLU A 487 -50.98 -25.34 -8.80
N LEU A 488 -51.34 -24.05 -8.79
CA LEU A 488 -52.59 -23.54 -9.36
C LEU A 488 -52.70 -23.87 -10.85
N LEU A 489 -51.67 -23.57 -11.64
CA LEU A 489 -51.69 -23.81 -13.07
C LEU A 489 -51.59 -25.31 -13.40
N LYS A 490 -50.84 -26.09 -12.64
CA LYS A 490 -50.74 -27.54 -12.80
C LYS A 490 -52.08 -28.24 -12.59
N VAL A 491 -52.85 -27.81 -11.60
CA VAL A 491 -54.20 -28.33 -11.38
C VAL A 491 -55.14 -27.98 -12.56
N ARG A 492 -54.97 -26.79 -13.15
CA ARG A 492 -55.81 -26.34 -14.27
C ARG A 492 -55.46 -26.98 -15.60
N HIS A 493 -54.16 -27.09 -15.92
CA HIS A 493 -53.70 -27.68 -17.17
C HIS A 493 -53.61 -29.20 -17.13
N GLY A 494 -53.66 -29.81 -15.92
CA GLY A 494 -53.47 -31.26 -15.72
C GLY A 494 -52.05 -31.74 -15.92
N THR A 495 -51.18 -30.88 -16.41
CA THR A 495 -49.75 -31.14 -16.64
C THR A 495 -48.93 -29.85 -16.39
N GLU A 496 -47.62 -30.00 -16.17
CA GLU A 496 -46.70 -28.88 -16.07
C GLU A 496 -46.13 -28.60 -17.47
N ASP A 497 -46.85 -27.82 -18.25
CA ASP A 497 -46.53 -27.45 -19.65
C ASP A 497 -46.14 -25.96 -19.80
N PHE A 498 -45.78 -25.37 -18.69
CA PHE A 498 -45.31 -23.99 -18.57
C PHE A 498 -44.05 -23.94 -17.71
N PHE A 499 -43.28 -22.84 -17.85
CA PHE A 499 -42.19 -22.52 -16.91
C PHE A 499 -42.30 -21.07 -16.46
N MET A 500 -41.72 -20.81 -15.29
CA MET A 500 -41.75 -19.48 -14.68
C MET A 500 -40.38 -18.88 -14.63
N ASN A 501 -40.30 -17.58 -14.89
CA ASN A 501 -39.11 -16.78 -14.76
C ASN A 501 -39.36 -15.71 -13.69
N ASN A 502 -38.66 -15.83 -12.58
CA ASN A 502 -38.78 -14.96 -11.42
C ASN A 502 -37.62 -13.95 -11.42
N SER A 503 -37.95 -12.65 -11.51
CA SER A 503 -36.94 -11.59 -11.52
C SER A 503 -36.03 -11.59 -10.28
N ASP A 504 -36.59 -11.92 -9.09
CA ASP A 504 -35.81 -12.03 -7.86
C ASP A 504 -34.78 -13.19 -7.89
N SER A 505 -35.17 -14.31 -8.52
CA SER A 505 -34.26 -15.47 -8.68
C SER A 505 -33.11 -15.16 -9.61
N ILE A 506 -33.37 -14.39 -10.67
CA ILE A 506 -32.31 -13.90 -11.57
C ILE A 506 -31.39 -12.94 -10.82
N MET A 507 -31.95 -11.99 -10.05
CA MET A 507 -31.18 -11.05 -9.24
C MET A 507 -30.24 -11.77 -8.27
N LYS A 508 -30.75 -12.77 -7.51
CA LYS A 508 -29.94 -13.60 -6.61
C LYS A 508 -28.86 -14.40 -7.33
N MET A 509 -29.16 -14.92 -8.51
CA MET A 509 -28.18 -15.63 -9.34
C MET A 509 -27.05 -14.70 -9.78
N VAL A 510 -27.38 -13.48 -10.22
CA VAL A 510 -26.41 -12.44 -10.60
C VAL A 510 -25.55 -12.04 -9.39
N GLU A 511 -26.18 -11.80 -8.22
CA GLU A 511 -25.46 -11.48 -6.99
C GLU A 511 -24.49 -12.59 -6.58
N SER A 512 -24.94 -13.84 -6.61
CA SER A 512 -24.12 -15.01 -6.28
C SER A 512 -22.95 -15.19 -7.24
N THR A 513 -23.22 -15.07 -8.55
CA THR A 513 -22.20 -15.18 -9.60
C THR A 513 -21.17 -14.06 -9.48
N THR A 514 -21.63 -12.84 -9.28
CA THR A 514 -20.75 -11.66 -9.10
C THR A 514 -19.94 -11.79 -7.80
N GLY A 515 -20.54 -12.31 -6.73
CA GLY A 515 -19.84 -12.60 -5.48
C GLY A 515 -18.70 -13.61 -5.67
N THR A 516 -18.96 -14.68 -6.41
CA THR A 516 -17.93 -15.69 -6.75
C THR A 516 -16.83 -15.09 -7.62
N MET A 517 -17.16 -14.28 -8.62
CA MET A 517 -16.19 -13.58 -9.45
C MET A 517 -15.33 -12.59 -8.64
N LYS A 518 -15.94 -11.82 -7.73
CA LYS A 518 -15.21 -10.94 -6.81
C LYS A 518 -14.20 -11.71 -5.96
N LEU A 519 -14.56 -12.89 -5.48
CA LEU A 519 -13.67 -13.74 -4.68
C LEU A 519 -12.49 -14.25 -5.51
N LEU A 520 -12.72 -14.73 -6.72
CA LEU A 520 -11.66 -15.16 -7.65
C LEU A 520 -10.69 -14.02 -7.96
N ILE A 521 -11.21 -12.86 -8.32
CA ILE A 521 -10.42 -11.67 -8.63
C ILE A 521 -9.59 -11.23 -7.42
N SER A 522 -10.21 -11.21 -6.22
CA SER A 522 -9.50 -10.86 -4.97
C SER A 522 -8.38 -11.84 -4.66
N SER A 523 -8.55 -13.12 -5.00
CA SER A 523 -7.51 -14.14 -4.83
C SER A 523 -6.32 -13.90 -5.76
N ILE A 524 -6.56 -13.62 -7.03
CA ILE A 524 -5.51 -13.28 -8.02
C ILE A 524 -4.80 -12.00 -7.60
N ALA A 525 -5.56 -11.01 -7.14
CA ALA A 525 -5.06 -9.76 -6.62
C ALA A 525 -4.11 -9.97 -5.43
N LEU A 526 -4.50 -10.82 -4.48
CA LEU A 526 -3.67 -11.17 -3.32
C LEU A 526 -2.33 -11.79 -3.75
N ILE A 527 -2.37 -12.72 -4.72
CA ILE A 527 -1.15 -13.34 -5.27
C ILE A 527 -0.24 -12.27 -5.89
N SER A 528 -0.78 -11.38 -6.71
CA SER A 528 -0.02 -10.29 -7.35
C SER A 528 0.61 -9.35 -6.31
N LEU A 529 -0.12 -9.04 -5.25
CA LEU A 529 0.36 -8.23 -4.14
C LEU A 529 1.49 -8.91 -3.35
N VAL A 530 1.39 -10.23 -3.10
CA VAL A 530 2.44 -11.02 -2.45
C VAL A 530 3.71 -11.02 -3.30
N VAL A 531 3.59 -11.21 -4.61
CA VAL A 531 4.73 -11.15 -5.55
C VAL A 531 5.39 -9.76 -5.52
N GLY A 532 4.59 -8.69 -5.55
CA GLY A 532 5.07 -7.32 -5.37
C GLY A 532 5.79 -7.11 -4.04
N GLY A 533 5.25 -7.64 -2.95
CA GLY A 533 5.85 -7.60 -1.61
C GLY A 533 7.19 -8.34 -1.53
N ILE A 534 7.31 -9.51 -2.15
CA ILE A 534 8.59 -10.24 -2.25
C ILE A 534 9.62 -9.39 -3.04
N GLY A 535 9.18 -8.68 -4.08
CA GLY A 535 10.02 -7.73 -4.81
C GLY A 535 10.57 -6.62 -3.89
N VAL A 536 9.71 -6.03 -3.06
CA VAL A 536 10.13 -5.04 -2.03
C VAL A 536 11.14 -5.65 -1.07
N MET A 537 10.87 -6.83 -0.53
CA MET A 537 11.76 -7.52 0.41
C MET A 537 13.14 -7.76 -0.21
N ASN A 538 13.20 -8.27 -1.44
CA ASN A 538 14.47 -8.55 -2.12
C ASN A 538 15.31 -7.27 -2.34
N ILE A 539 14.66 -6.19 -2.80
CA ILE A 539 15.35 -4.92 -3.04
C ILE A 539 15.79 -4.28 -1.73
N MET A 540 14.98 -4.38 -0.67
CA MET A 540 15.37 -3.90 0.67
C MET A 540 16.54 -4.70 1.24
N LEU A 541 16.62 -6.03 1.02
CA LEU A 541 17.78 -6.84 1.41
C LEU A 541 19.06 -6.37 0.71
N VAL A 542 18.99 -6.10 -0.60
CA VAL A 542 20.11 -5.52 -1.35
C VAL A 542 20.50 -4.14 -0.80
N SER A 543 19.51 -3.29 -0.51
CA SER A 543 19.74 -1.96 0.08
C SER A 543 20.46 -2.06 1.44
N VAL A 544 20.10 -3.02 2.29
CA VAL A 544 20.77 -3.27 3.57
C VAL A 544 22.21 -3.69 3.37
N THR A 545 22.49 -4.61 2.43
CA THR A 545 23.87 -5.07 2.17
C THR A 545 24.76 -3.96 1.61
N GLU A 546 24.28 -3.14 0.69
CA GLU A 546 25.04 -1.99 0.17
C GLU A 546 25.30 -0.91 1.22
N ARG A 547 24.41 -0.77 2.20
CA ARG A 547 24.51 0.24 3.27
C ARG A 547 25.03 -0.32 4.58
N THR A 548 25.65 -1.52 4.56
CA THR A 548 26.14 -2.18 5.76
C THR A 548 27.12 -1.29 6.55
N LYS A 549 28.06 -0.65 5.88
CA LYS A 549 29.03 0.28 6.49
C LYS A 549 28.34 1.50 7.13
N GLU A 550 27.35 2.07 6.46
CA GLU A 550 26.54 3.18 6.98
C GLU A 550 25.79 2.79 8.26
N ILE A 551 25.23 1.57 8.29
CA ILE A 551 24.58 1.01 9.48
C ILE A 551 25.58 0.81 10.60
N GLY A 552 26.79 0.29 10.28
CA GLY A 552 27.87 0.10 11.22
C GLY A 552 28.29 1.40 11.92
N VAL A 553 28.47 2.48 11.14
CA VAL A 553 28.77 3.82 11.66
C VAL A 553 27.67 4.31 12.62
N ARG A 554 26.39 4.18 12.24
CA ARG A 554 25.28 4.57 13.12
C ARG A 554 25.29 3.81 14.44
N MET A 555 25.50 2.49 14.38
CA MET A 555 25.59 1.68 15.58
C MET A 555 26.79 2.03 16.44
N ALA A 556 27.96 2.32 15.83
CA ALA A 556 29.17 2.72 16.54
C ALA A 556 28.99 4.02 17.33
N ILE A 557 28.27 5.00 16.78
CA ILE A 557 27.99 6.27 17.47
C ILE A 557 26.78 6.19 18.42
N GLY A 558 26.25 4.99 18.67
CA GLY A 558 25.27 4.73 19.73
C GLY A 558 23.80 4.63 19.28
N ALA A 559 23.52 4.33 18.00
CA ALA A 559 22.18 3.97 17.58
C ALA A 559 21.74 2.65 18.21
N ARG A 560 20.51 2.61 18.77
CA ARG A 560 19.88 1.38 19.26
C ARG A 560 19.41 0.53 18.07
N ARG A 561 19.28 -0.80 18.29
CA ARG A 561 18.71 -1.70 17.28
C ARG A 561 17.34 -1.24 16.79
N GLY A 562 16.50 -0.74 17.71
CA GLY A 562 15.18 -0.20 17.38
C GLY A 562 15.22 1.00 16.44
N ASN A 563 16.23 1.88 16.52
CA ASN A 563 16.37 3.03 15.63
C ASN A 563 16.64 2.60 14.18
N ILE A 564 17.50 1.59 14.00
CA ILE A 564 17.80 1.04 12.67
C ILE A 564 16.57 0.31 12.10
N LEU A 565 15.92 -0.53 12.91
CA LEU A 565 14.67 -1.22 12.53
C LEU A 565 13.61 -0.23 12.07
N GLN A 566 13.35 0.81 12.86
CA GLN A 566 12.35 1.84 12.58
C GLN A 566 12.66 2.57 11.28
N GLN A 567 13.90 2.96 11.04
CA GLN A 567 14.30 3.67 9.83
C GLN A 567 14.02 2.86 8.57
N PHE A 568 14.49 1.59 8.51
CA PHE A 568 14.30 0.74 7.33
C PHE A 568 12.83 0.33 7.14
N LEU A 569 12.08 0.17 8.23
CA LEU A 569 10.65 -0.12 8.17
C LEU A 569 9.86 1.07 7.61
N ILE A 570 10.16 2.30 8.06
CA ILE A 570 9.55 3.52 7.51
C ILE A 570 9.88 3.66 6.03
N GLU A 571 11.12 3.38 5.61
CA GLU A 571 11.55 3.42 4.21
C GLU A 571 10.71 2.46 3.35
N ALA A 572 10.52 1.21 3.78
CA ALA A 572 9.70 0.22 3.09
C ALA A 572 8.22 0.64 3.02
N VAL A 573 7.65 1.11 4.12
CA VAL A 573 6.25 1.57 4.18
C VAL A 573 6.02 2.79 3.29
N LEU A 574 6.95 3.75 3.27
CA LEU A 574 6.87 4.92 2.40
C LEU A 574 6.88 4.53 0.91
N ILE A 575 7.77 3.63 0.51
CA ILE A 575 7.83 3.12 -0.87
C ILE A 575 6.48 2.48 -1.24
N CYS A 576 5.91 1.67 -0.33
CA CYS A 576 4.63 1.01 -0.56
C CYS A 576 3.46 2.00 -0.63
N ILE A 577 3.40 3.00 0.24
CA ILE A 577 2.35 4.03 0.21
C ILE A 577 2.44 4.87 -1.08
N ILE A 578 3.63 5.35 -1.44
CA ILE A 578 3.82 6.13 -2.67
C ILE A 578 3.45 5.29 -3.90
N GLY A 579 3.93 4.03 -3.96
CA GLY A 579 3.57 3.09 -5.01
C GLY A 579 2.07 2.80 -5.05
N GLY A 580 1.43 2.66 -3.88
CA GLY A 580 -0.01 2.46 -3.75
C GLY A 580 -0.83 3.64 -4.27
N LEU A 581 -0.47 4.86 -3.87
CA LEU A 581 -1.12 6.08 -4.37
C LEU A 581 -0.93 6.27 -5.87
N ALA A 582 0.27 5.98 -6.39
CA ALA A 582 0.53 6.01 -7.84
C ALA A 582 -0.30 4.95 -8.59
N GLY A 583 -0.45 3.73 -8.02
CA GLY A 583 -1.29 2.67 -8.56
C GLY A 583 -2.76 3.04 -8.62
N ILE A 584 -3.29 3.69 -7.56
CA ILE A 584 -4.65 4.23 -7.54
C ILE A 584 -4.82 5.32 -8.59
N GLY A 585 -3.85 6.24 -8.71
CA GLY A 585 -3.84 7.27 -9.74
C GLY A 585 -3.86 6.69 -11.16
N LEU A 586 -3.07 5.63 -11.40
CA LEU A 586 -3.07 4.90 -12.67
C LEU A 586 -4.42 4.22 -12.95
N SER A 587 -5.02 3.57 -11.94
CA SER A 587 -6.35 2.97 -12.08
C SER A 587 -7.43 4.01 -12.38
N ALA A 588 -7.37 5.18 -11.75
CA ALA A 588 -8.28 6.28 -12.03
C ALA A 588 -8.12 6.79 -13.47
N ALA A 589 -6.89 6.92 -13.96
CA ALA A 589 -6.62 7.28 -15.35
C ALA A 589 -7.16 6.22 -16.32
N ILE A 590 -6.95 4.94 -16.06
CA ILE A 590 -7.50 3.83 -16.84
C ILE A 590 -9.02 3.89 -16.85
N SER A 591 -9.68 4.12 -15.70
CA SER A 591 -11.13 4.22 -15.59
C SER A 591 -11.68 5.37 -16.42
N LEU A 592 -11.05 6.55 -16.39
CA LEU A 592 -11.46 7.70 -17.21
C LEU A 592 -11.38 7.40 -18.72
N VAL A 593 -10.27 6.79 -19.15
CA VAL A 593 -10.10 6.41 -20.56
C VAL A 593 -11.12 5.33 -20.96
N PHE A 594 -11.28 4.30 -20.13
CA PHE A 594 -12.20 3.21 -20.40
C PHE A 594 -13.65 3.69 -20.52
N ASN A 595 -14.12 4.51 -19.57
CA ASN A 595 -15.49 5.06 -19.57
C ASN A 595 -15.75 6.02 -20.73
N HIS A 596 -14.69 6.58 -21.35
CA HIS A 596 -14.85 7.40 -22.57
C HIS A 596 -15.12 6.54 -23.81
N PHE A 597 -14.52 5.34 -23.88
CA PHE A 597 -14.65 4.46 -25.06
C PHE A 597 -15.73 3.38 -24.89
N VAL A 598 -16.04 2.97 -23.66
CA VAL A 598 -16.99 1.90 -23.35
C VAL A 598 -18.08 2.46 -22.45
N THR A 599 -19.23 2.73 -23.05
CA THR A 599 -20.39 3.30 -22.35
C THR A 599 -21.26 2.23 -21.66
N ASP A 600 -21.24 1.00 -22.16
CA ASP A 600 -22.14 -0.07 -21.70
C ASP A 600 -21.77 -0.66 -20.33
N PHE A 601 -20.48 -0.61 -19.96
CA PHE A 601 -19.98 -1.15 -18.71
C PHE A 601 -19.06 -0.13 -18.00
N PRO A 602 -19.62 0.81 -17.24
CA PRO A 602 -18.82 1.82 -16.58
C PRO A 602 -17.91 1.21 -15.52
N MET A 603 -16.66 1.69 -15.45
CA MET A 603 -15.76 1.38 -14.33
C MET A 603 -16.07 2.32 -13.16
N ASP A 604 -16.63 1.78 -12.07
CA ASP A 604 -16.99 2.56 -10.88
C ASP A 604 -15.99 2.27 -9.74
N ILE A 605 -15.12 3.26 -9.44
CA ILE A 605 -14.13 3.18 -8.38
C ILE A 605 -14.78 3.56 -7.07
N SER A 606 -15.00 2.58 -6.20
CA SER A 606 -15.57 2.83 -4.87
C SER A 606 -14.51 3.37 -3.90
N ILE A 607 -14.92 4.24 -2.97
CA ILE A 607 -14.05 4.75 -1.90
C ILE A 607 -13.51 3.59 -1.05
N MET A 608 -14.31 2.53 -0.85
CA MET A 608 -13.89 1.35 -0.10
C MET A 608 -12.73 0.61 -0.78
N SER A 609 -12.71 0.56 -2.13
CA SER A 609 -11.59 -0.02 -2.89
C SER A 609 -10.31 0.79 -2.73
N VAL A 610 -10.41 2.12 -2.70
CA VAL A 610 -9.26 3.01 -2.49
C VAL A 610 -8.68 2.85 -1.08
N VAL A 611 -9.54 2.88 -0.06
CA VAL A 611 -9.12 2.67 1.34
C VAL A 611 -8.50 1.29 1.53
N GLY A 612 -9.13 0.25 0.96
CA GLY A 612 -8.60 -1.11 0.97
C GLY A 612 -7.23 -1.21 0.30
N ALA A 613 -7.02 -0.55 -0.84
CA ALA A 613 -5.75 -0.54 -1.55
C ALA A 613 -4.62 0.13 -0.72
N VAL A 614 -4.89 1.27 -0.08
CA VAL A 614 -3.93 1.95 0.80
C VAL A 614 -3.60 1.08 2.03
N ALA A 615 -4.61 0.48 2.66
CA ALA A 615 -4.41 -0.41 3.79
C ALA A 615 -3.56 -1.63 3.41
N CYS A 616 -3.86 -2.28 2.28
CA CYS A 616 -3.09 -3.41 1.77
C CYS A 616 -1.65 -3.02 1.43
N SER A 617 -1.41 -1.88 0.75
CA SER A 617 -0.05 -1.43 0.43
C SER A 617 0.77 -1.14 1.68
N THR A 618 0.15 -0.54 2.69
CA THR A 618 0.79 -0.29 3.99
C THR A 618 1.14 -1.61 4.70
N ALA A 619 0.20 -2.56 4.73
CA ALA A 619 0.43 -3.88 5.33
C ALA A 619 1.57 -4.63 4.64
N ILE A 620 1.66 -4.58 3.31
CA ILE A 620 2.77 -5.16 2.54
C ILE A 620 4.09 -4.51 2.94
N GLY A 621 4.15 -3.17 3.01
CA GLY A 621 5.33 -2.44 3.44
C GLY A 621 5.81 -2.89 4.82
N VAL A 622 4.90 -3.08 5.77
CA VAL A 622 5.22 -3.57 7.13
C VAL A 622 5.68 -5.03 7.10
N VAL A 623 4.92 -5.92 6.49
CA VAL A 623 5.19 -7.38 6.52
C VAL A 623 6.49 -7.71 5.79
N PHE A 624 6.65 -7.25 4.56
CA PHE A 624 7.82 -7.56 3.74
C PHE A 624 9.04 -6.66 4.04
N GLY A 625 8.83 -5.47 4.62
CA GLY A 625 9.89 -4.59 5.07
C GLY A 625 10.49 -5.01 6.42
N PHE A 626 9.73 -5.73 7.27
CA PHE A 626 10.18 -6.10 8.60
C PHE A 626 11.40 -7.03 8.58
N MET A 627 11.43 -8.04 7.72
CA MET A 627 12.53 -9.02 7.66
C MET A 627 13.89 -8.36 7.29
N PRO A 628 14.01 -7.55 6.23
CA PRO A 628 15.23 -6.79 5.93
C PRO A 628 15.62 -5.81 7.03
N ALA A 629 14.66 -5.08 7.58
CA ALA A 629 14.90 -4.12 8.65
C ALA A 629 15.44 -4.80 9.93
N ASN A 630 14.90 -5.97 10.30
CA ASN A 630 15.38 -6.76 11.44
C ASN A 630 16.78 -7.33 11.18
N LYS A 631 17.09 -7.72 9.94
CA LYS A 631 18.45 -8.15 9.56
C LYS A 631 19.45 -6.99 9.71
N ALA A 632 19.09 -5.80 9.25
CA ALA A 632 19.90 -4.59 9.42
C ALA A 632 20.14 -4.25 10.90
N ALA A 633 19.10 -4.33 11.73
CA ALA A 633 19.17 -4.04 13.17
C ALA A 633 20.01 -5.04 13.98
N LYS A 634 20.24 -6.25 13.45
CA LYS A 634 21.03 -7.30 14.09
C LYS A 634 22.48 -7.36 13.63
N LEU A 635 22.90 -6.48 12.74
CA LEU A 635 24.31 -6.43 12.32
C LEU A 635 25.23 -6.15 13.50
N ASN A 636 26.40 -6.77 13.48
CA ASN A 636 27.47 -6.42 14.42
C ASN A 636 28.17 -5.14 13.91
N PRO A 637 28.33 -4.10 14.75
CA PRO A 637 28.97 -2.86 14.34
C PRO A 637 30.37 -3.04 13.72
N ILE A 638 31.17 -3.96 14.26
CA ILE A 638 32.53 -4.19 13.77
C ILE A 638 32.52 -4.85 12.39
N ASP A 639 31.74 -5.92 12.24
CA ASP A 639 31.64 -6.62 10.95
C ASP A 639 31.11 -5.70 9.87
N ALA A 640 30.19 -4.78 10.27
CA ALA A 640 29.63 -3.79 9.38
C ALA A 640 30.62 -2.69 8.99
N LEU A 641 31.51 -2.27 9.90
CA LEU A 641 32.57 -1.25 9.62
C LEU A 641 33.73 -1.83 8.81
N ALA A 642 34.01 -3.14 8.93
CA ALA A 642 35.10 -3.83 8.24
C ALA A 642 34.79 -4.18 6.78
N GLN A 643 33.53 -4.10 6.34
CA GLN A 643 33.15 -4.32 4.94
C GLN A 643 33.60 -3.11 4.08
N ASP A 644 34.40 -3.37 3.04
CA ASP A 644 34.88 -2.36 2.08
C ASP A 644 33.80 -1.93 1.08
#